data_384c84ab4bda56fb1a5b25e952ce7d0e
#
_entry.id   384c84ab4bda56fb1a5b25e952ce7d0e
#
_cell.length_a   1.000
_cell.length_b   1.000
_cell.length_c   1.000
_cell.angle_alpha   90.00
_cell.angle_beta   90.00
_cell.angle_gamma   90.00
#
_symmetry.space_group_name_H-M   'P 1'
#
loop_
_entity.id
_entity.type
_entity.pdbx_description
1 polymer ?
#
loop_
_entity_poly.entity_id
_entity_poly.type
_entity_poly.pdbx_seq_one_letter_code
_entity_poly.pdbx_strand_id
1 'polypeptide(L)'
;MASTVDDTTEAVSNLTMETEGSMTKNARKKELKNKQKEEERQRKEVEKAKKAAATASSQVKKNIATEDEEMDPTQYFENRLKHLATQKADNKNPYPHKFFVSMTLLEYVEKYDDLSNGEHREEISASLAGRIMSKRSSSSKLFFYDLHGGGEKVQVMADLSKSELDESEFSKFHSSVKRGDIVGVTGFPGKTKRGELSIFPRSFIVLSHCLHMMPRHKAGPASDNANAKKTDGDGWVPGSPRNPETYILKDQETRYRQRYLDLMLNTEVRQIFKTRSKIIQYVRRFLDKRDFVEVETPMMNMIAGGAAARPFVTYHNELDMKLFMRIAPELYLKQLIVGDLSRTGVYEIGKQFRNEGIDLTHNPEFTTCEFYMAYADYNDLMTLTEEMLSEMVKELTGGYKIKYHSNGLDKDPIEIDFTPPFRRIDMVDELNKIADLNINPADLSSDEANKYLKEACKKFDIICSPPETTTRLLDKLVGHFLEETCVNPTFIINHPEIMSPLAKWHRSKPGLTERFELFINKHELANAYTELNDPVVQRQRFADQLKDRQSGDDEAMPLDETFCRALEYGLPPTGGWGLGIDRLCMLLTDSQNIKEVLLFPAMKPHAEPSAKGANSDVGRPFWHNFKNLLVSREFCCCLMTSFIMLCFFFIYEINR
;
A
#
# COMPACT_ATOMS: atom_id res chain seq x y z
N MET A 1 -52.96 22.83 -32.96
CA MET A 1 -53.58 22.78 -34.28
C MET A 1 -53.80 21.30 -34.58
N ALA A 2 -55.07 20.94 -34.50
CA ALA A 2 -55.61 19.62 -34.80
C ALA A 2 -55.92 19.52 -36.29
N SER A 3 -56.28 18.33 -36.69
CA SER A 3 -56.67 17.84 -38.01
C SER A 3 -55.47 17.47 -38.91
N THR A 4 -55.33 16.25 -39.40
CA THR A 4 -56.25 15.51 -40.26
C THR A 4 -55.78 14.04 -40.29
N VAL A 5 -56.59 13.11 -39.82
CA VAL A 5 -56.57 11.68 -40.23
C VAL A 5 -58.01 11.19 -40.04
N ASP A 6 -58.86 11.49 -41.04
CA ASP A 6 -60.12 10.81 -41.29
C ASP A 6 -60.40 11.02 -42.75
N ASP A 7 -60.08 10.09 -43.63
CA ASP A 7 -60.65 9.91 -44.99
C ASP A 7 -59.95 8.76 -45.69
N THR A 8 -60.15 7.52 -45.27
CA THR A 8 -59.86 6.33 -46.14
C THR A 8 -60.67 5.07 -45.76
N THR A 9 -61.87 5.23 -45.17
CA THR A 9 -62.68 4.06 -44.78
C THR A 9 -64.02 3.98 -45.54
N GLU A 10 -64.29 4.85 -46.51
CA GLU A 10 -65.58 4.81 -47.31
C GLU A 10 -65.47 4.40 -48.76
N ALA A 11 -64.33 3.95 -49.27
CA ALA A 11 -64.09 3.58 -50.66
C ALA A 11 -64.03 2.05 -50.94
N VAL A 12 -64.32 1.17 -49.98
CA VAL A 12 -64.23 -0.31 -50.22
C VAL A 12 -65.56 -1.03 -49.98
N SER A 13 -66.70 -0.32 -49.77
CA SER A 13 -68.03 -0.99 -49.60
C SER A 13 -68.90 -1.09 -50.83
N ASN A 14 -68.47 -0.64 -52.00
CA ASN A 14 -69.33 -0.64 -53.23
C ASN A 14 -68.74 -1.36 -54.42
N LEU A 15 -68.07 -2.49 -54.27
CA LEU A 15 -67.67 -3.31 -55.42
C LEU A 15 -67.68 -4.84 -55.13
N THR A 16 -68.83 -5.33 -54.62
CA THR A 16 -69.10 -6.78 -54.62
C THR A 16 -70.56 -7.10 -54.64
N MET A 17 -71.17 -6.70 -55.72
CA MET A 17 -72.40 -7.35 -56.21
C MET A 17 -72.28 -7.48 -57.74
N GLU A 18 -71.91 -8.66 -58.14
CA GLU A 18 -72.19 -9.33 -59.43
C GLU A 18 -71.04 -10.30 -59.74
N THR A 19 -71.22 -11.56 -59.33
CA THR A 19 -70.98 -12.78 -60.09
C THR A 19 -71.14 -13.99 -59.17
N GLU A 20 -72.43 -14.45 -59.08
CA GLU A 20 -72.70 -15.85 -58.62
C GLU A 20 -72.43 -16.79 -59.77
N GLY A 21 -71.25 -17.36 -59.84
CA GLY A 21 -70.87 -18.48 -60.70
C GLY A 21 -70.59 -19.70 -59.84
N SER A 22 -71.44 -20.73 -60.02
CA SER A 22 -71.48 -22.06 -59.40
C SER A 22 -70.13 -22.65 -59.14
N MET A 23 -69.66 -22.57 -57.87
CA MET A 23 -68.52 -23.32 -57.41
C MET A 23 -68.88 -24.74 -56.88
N THR A 24 -68.25 -25.76 -57.45
CA THR A 24 -68.41 -27.17 -57.06
C THR A 24 -68.02 -27.39 -55.60
N LYS A 25 -68.69 -28.33 -54.83
CA LYS A 25 -68.46 -28.65 -53.43
C LYS A 25 -66.97 -28.88 -53.09
N ASN A 26 -66.15 -29.31 -54.05
CA ASN A 26 -64.72 -29.53 -53.88
C ASN A 26 -63.89 -28.22 -53.90
N ALA A 27 -64.28 -27.20 -54.63
CA ALA A 27 -63.64 -25.91 -54.67
C ALA A 27 -63.81 -25.16 -53.30
N ARG A 28 -65.04 -25.20 -52.77
CA ARG A 28 -65.37 -24.60 -51.46
C ARG A 28 -64.60 -25.28 -50.29
N LYS A 29 -64.41 -26.63 -50.35
CA LYS A 29 -63.62 -27.36 -49.35
C LYS A 29 -62.15 -27.07 -49.48
N LYS A 30 -61.61 -26.76 -50.65
CA LYS A 30 -60.23 -26.39 -50.88
C LYS A 30 -59.93 -24.97 -50.38
N GLU A 31 -60.90 -24.06 -50.58
CA GLU A 31 -60.77 -22.65 -50.11
C GLU A 31 -60.87 -22.55 -48.61
N LEU A 32 -61.81 -23.32 -47.97
CA LEU A 32 -61.87 -23.40 -46.49
C LEU A 32 -60.56 -23.96 -45.91
N LYS A 33 -59.96 -24.96 -46.51
CA LYS A 33 -58.71 -25.57 -46.12
C LYS A 33 -57.52 -24.62 -46.32
N ASN A 34 -57.52 -23.80 -47.33
CA ASN A 34 -56.51 -22.77 -47.55
C ASN A 34 -56.67 -21.62 -46.54
N LYS A 35 -57.92 -21.18 -46.28
CA LYS A 35 -58.15 -20.16 -45.22
C LYS A 35 -57.77 -20.63 -43.86
N GLN A 36 -58.05 -21.86 -43.44
CA GLN A 36 -57.60 -22.45 -42.20
C GLN A 36 -56.07 -22.58 -42.11
N LYS A 37 -55.44 -22.90 -43.24
CA LYS A 37 -53.98 -22.99 -43.31
C LYS A 37 -53.30 -21.61 -43.22
N GLU A 38 -53.94 -20.58 -43.70
CA GLU A 38 -53.49 -19.19 -43.69
C GLU A 38 -53.66 -18.60 -42.26
N GLU A 39 -54.82 -18.89 -41.64
CA GLU A 39 -55.06 -18.51 -40.22
C GLU A 39 -54.10 -19.23 -39.24
N GLU A 40 -53.81 -20.51 -39.53
CA GLU A 40 -52.83 -21.25 -38.73
C GLU A 40 -51.40 -20.71 -38.94
N ARG A 41 -51.06 -20.27 -40.14
CA ARG A 41 -49.78 -19.63 -40.45
C ARG A 41 -49.65 -18.27 -39.79
N GLN A 42 -50.69 -17.44 -39.83
CA GLN A 42 -50.74 -16.16 -39.11
C GLN A 42 -50.70 -16.33 -37.61
N ARG A 43 -51.38 -17.33 -37.02
CA ARG A 43 -51.25 -17.67 -35.59
C ARG A 43 -49.83 -18.07 -35.22
N LYS A 44 -49.18 -18.90 -36.05
CA LYS A 44 -47.78 -19.30 -35.81
C LYS A 44 -46.79 -18.13 -35.98
N GLU A 45 -47.03 -17.19 -36.88
CA GLU A 45 -46.24 -15.98 -37.02
C GLU A 45 -46.44 -15.01 -35.85
N VAL A 46 -47.66 -14.81 -35.39
CA VAL A 46 -47.95 -13.99 -34.20
C VAL A 46 -47.37 -14.63 -32.94
N GLU A 47 -47.43 -15.96 -32.80
CA GLU A 47 -46.81 -16.67 -31.68
C GLU A 47 -45.27 -16.63 -31.72
N LYS A 48 -44.69 -16.71 -32.95
CA LYS A 48 -43.26 -16.55 -33.19
C LYS A 48 -42.79 -15.11 -32.91
N ALA A 49 -43.59 -14.11 -33.32
CA ALA A 49 -43.35 -12.71 -33.01
C ALA A 49 -43.47 -12.42 -31.48
N LYS A 50 -44.48 -13.00 -30.81
CA LYS A 50 -44.60 -12.93 -29.34
C LYS A 50 -43.43 -13.62 -28.62
N LYS A 51 -42.97 -14.79 -29.08
CA LYS A 51 -41.79 -15.47 -28.56
C LYS A 51 -40.50 -14.67 -28.85
N ALA A 52 -40.36 -14.09 -30.02
CA ALA A 52 -39.22 -13.22 -30.36
C ALA A 52 -39.21 -11.93 -29.53
N ALA A 53 -40.39 -11.30 -29.33
CA ALA A 53 -40.52 -10.14 -28.44
C ALA A 53 -40.24 -10.47 -26.96
N ALA A 54 -40.70 -11.65 -26.51
CA ALA A 54 -40.37 -12.15 -25.15
C ALA A 54 -38.87 -12.47 -25.01
N THR A 55 -38.24 -13.02 -26.07
CA THR A 55 -36.79 -13.29 -26.08
C THR A 55 -35.97 -12.02 -26.16
N ALA A 56 -36.41 -11.02 -26.97
CA ALA A 56 -35.78 -9.69 -27.03
C ALA A 56 -35.93 -8.95 -25.68
N SER A 57 -37.11 -9.00 -25.05
CA SER A 57 -37.28 -8.41 -23.69
C SER A 57 -36.49 -9.13 -22.60
N SER A 58 -36.22 -10.43 -22.76
CA SER A 58 -35.33 -11.19 -21.83
C SER A 58 -33.85 -10.94 -22.08
N GLN A 59 -33.43 -10.65 -23.33
CA GLN A 59 -32.08 -10.22 -23.68
C GLN A 59 -31.81 -8.77 -23.23
N VAL A 60 -32.80 -7.86 -23.34
CA VAL A 60 -32.69 -6.50 -22.79
C VAL A 60 -32.61 -6.55 -21.23
N LYS A 61 -33.29 -7.51 -20.57
CA LYS A 61 -33.19 -7.69 -19.11
C LYS A 61 -31.88 -8.33 -18.63
N LYS A 62 -31.11 -8.99 -19.50
CA LYS A 62 -29.78 -9.52 -19.15
C LYS A 62 -28.66 -8.44 -19.15
N ASN A 63 -28.89 -7.29 -19.70
CA ASN A 63 -27.85 -6.28 -19.99
C ASN A 63 -27.73 -5.16 -18.96
N ILE A 64 -28.57 -5.08 -17.90
CA ILE A 64 -28.47 -3.99 -16.90
C ILE A 64 -27.16 -4.07 -16.08
N ALA A 65 -26.59 -5.27 -15.91
CA ALA A 65 -25.31 -5.42 -15.24
C ALA A 65 -24.10 -5.17 -16.16
N THR A 66 -24.27 -5.28 -17.48
CA THR A 66 -23.24 -5.05 -18.51
C THR A 66 -23.16 -3.60 -18.98
N GLU A 67 -24.24 -2.82 -18.90
CA GLU A 67 -24.26 -1.42 -19.33
C GLU A 67 -23.32 -0.52 -18.52
N ASP A 68 -23.18 -0.76 -17.21
CA ASP A 68 -22.21 -0.03 -16.36
C ASP A 68 -20.75 -0.41 -16.68
N GLU A 69 -20.51 -1.57 -17.29
CA GLU A 69 -19.18 -2.12 -17.55
C GLU A 69 -18.56 -1.62 -18.86
N GLU A 70 -19.39 -1.23 -19.80
CA GLU A 70 -19.00 -0.71 -21.12
C GLU A 70 -19.03 0.83 -21.17
N MET A 71 -19.48 1.47 -20.09
CA MET A 71 -19.59 2.93 -19.99
C MET A 71 -18.21 3.59 -19.90
N ASP A 72 -18.05 4.76 -20.50
CA ASP A 72 -16.88 5.61 -20.33
C ASP A 72 -16.72 6.01 -18.85
N PRO A 73 -15.50 5.94 -18.27
CA PRO A 73 -15.25 6.27 -16.85
C PRO A 73 -15.70 7.68 -16.45
N THR A 74 -15.59 8.67 -17.35
CA THR A 74 -16.03 10.05 -17.11
C THR A 74 -17.54 10.12 -17.03
N GLN A 75 -18.23 9.47 -17.98
CA GLN A 75 -19.68 9.40 -17.99
C GLN A 75 -20.23 8.65 -16.76
N TYR A 76 -19.56 7.57 -16.35
CA TYR A 76 -19.91 6.86 -15.11
C TYR A 76 -19.82 7.79 -13.90
N PHE A 77 -18.71 8.51 -13.75
CA PHE A 77 -18.49 9.46 -12.65
C PHE A 77 -19.58 10.56 -12.61
N GLU A 78 -19.88 11.17 -13.76
CA GLU A 78 -20.95 12.19 -13.87
C GLU A 78 -22.32 11.63 -13.48
N ASN A 79 -22.66 10.41 -13.93
CA ASN A 79 -23.92 9.76 -13.58
C ASN A 79 -24.02 9.50 -12.08
N ARG A 80 -22.91 9.09 -11.44
CA ARG A 80 -22.85 8.94 -9.96
C ARG A 80 -23.06 10.27 -9.24
N LEU A 81 -22.46 11.36 -9.72
CA LEU A 81 -22.66 12.71 -9.13
C LEU A 81 -24.11 13.18 -9.29
N LYS A 82 -24.73 12.98 -10.48
CA LYS A 82 -26.15 13.31 -10.70
C LYS A 82 -27.06 12.54 -9.74
N HIS A 83 -26.79 11.24 -9.55
CA HIS A 83 -27.55 10.43 -8.59
C HIS A 83 -27.46 10.98 -7.17
N LEU A 84 -26.25 11.36 -6.71
CA LEU A 84 -26.07 11.98 -5.39
C LEU A 84 -26.81 13.32 -5.26
N ALA A 85 -26.76 14.16 -6.29
CA ALA A 85 -27.47 15.43 -6.32
C ALA A 85 -28.98 15.22 -6.18
N THR A 86 -29.55 14.21 -6.89
CA THR A 86 -30.96 13.84 -6.77
C THR A 86 -31.32 13.39 -5.36
N GLN A 87 -30.50 12.53 -4.72
CA GLN A 87 -30.75 12.08 -3.34
C GLN A 87 -30.78 13.25 -2.36
N LYS A 88 -29.84 14.20 -2.51
CA LYS A 88 -29.80 15.42 -1.66
C LYS A 88 -31.03 16.31 -1.90
N ALA A 89 -31.47 16.47 -3.13
CA ALA A 89 -32.68 17.23 -3.47
C ALA A 89 -33.93 16.58 -2.86
N ASP A 90 -33.97 15.26 -2.78
CA ASP A 90 -35.02 14.48 -2.10
C ASP A 90 -34.91 14.47 -0.56
N ASN A 91 -34.07 15.33 0.04
CA ASN A 91 -33.77 15.37 1.48
C ASN A 91 -33.25 14.04 2.07
N LYS A 92 -32.66 13.16 1.23
CA LYS A 92 -32.00 11.94 1.67
C LYS A 92 -30.53 12.24 1.97
N ASN A 93 -29.99 11.70 3.07
CA ASN A 93 -28.57 11.81 3.35
C ASN A 93 -27.81 10.63 2.68
N PRO A 94 -27.06 10.86 1.57
CA PRO A 94 -26.32 9.81 0.90
C PRO A 94 -25.05 9.35 1.65
N TYR A 95 -24.70 10.04 2.75
CA TYR A 95 -23.52 9.74 3.57
C TYR A 95 -23.92 9.80 5.06
N PRO A 96 -24.58 8.77 5.58
CA PRO A 96 -25.02 8.74 6.98
C PRO A 96 -23.82 8.79 7.92
N HIS A 97 -23.99 9.51 9.04
CA HIS A 97 -22.92 9.73 10.01
C HIS A 97 -22.52 8.47 10.75
N LYS A 98 -23.43 7.52 10.92
CA LYS A 98 -23.19 6.28 11.67
C LYS A 98 -24.06 5.14 11.15
N PHE A 99 -23.52 3.95 11.22
CA PHE A 99 -24.22 2.68 11.09
C PHE A 99 -23.77 1.77 12.23
N PHE A 100 -24.69 1.10 12.86
CA PHE A 100 -24.35 0.15 13.93
C PHE A 100 -23.95 -1.18 13.32
N VAL A 101 -22.72 -1.64 13.59
CA VAL A 101 -22.20 -2.95 13.20
C VAL A 101 -22.21 -3.83 14.44
N SER A 102 -22.92 -4.95 14.38
CA SER A 102 -23.04 -5.88 15.52
C SER A 102 -21.83 -6.81 15.64
N MET A 103 -21.18 -7.13 14.54
CA MET A 103 -19.99 -7.97 14.45
C MET A 103 -19.24 -7.75 13.14
N THR A 104 -17.95 -8.06 13.09
CA THR A 104 -17.12 -8.04 11.87
C THR A 104 -17.54 -9.18 10.92
N LEU A 105 -17.08 -9.12 9.64
CA LEU A 105 -17.31 -10.20 8.70
C LEU A 105 -16.61 -11.51 9.13
N LEU A 106 -15.42 -11.40 9.73
CA LEU A 106 -14.68 -12.53 10.27
C LEU A 106 -15.49 -13.23 11.38
N GLU A 107 -15.92 -12.47 12.41
CA GLU A 107 -16.75 -13.00 13.49
C GLU A 107 -18.06 -13.61 12.97
N TYR A 108 -18.63 -13.05 11.90
CA TYR A 108 -19.82 -13.59 11.26
C TYR A 108 -19.54 -14.93 10.59
N VAL A 109 -18.45 -15.05 9.85
CA VAL A 109 -18.03 -16.30 9.20
C VAL A 109 -17.74 -17.35 10.26
N GLU A 110 -16.90 -17.06 11.25
CA GLU A 110 -16.55 -18.00 12.33
C GLU A 110 -17.78 -18.49 13.11
N LYS A 111 -18.77 -17.62 13.30
CA LYS A 111 -19.95 -17.93 14.11
C LYS A 111 -21.01 -18.74 13.36
N TYR A 112 -21.09 -18.63 12.04
CA TYR A 112 -22.19 -19.19 11.25
C TYR A 112 -21.75 -20.14 10.12
N ASP A 113 -20.45 -20.48 10.04
CA ASP A 113 -19.97 -21.42 9.01
C ASP A 113 -20.41 -22.87 9.24
N ASP A 114 -20.88 -23.21 10.42
CA ASP A 114 -21.41 -24.51 10.77
C ASP A 114 -22.87 -24.77 10.32
N LEU A 115 -23.57 -23.72 9.81
CA LEU A 115 -24.96 -23.88 9.33
C LEU A 115 -25.05 -24.91 8.21
N SER A 116 -26.16 -25.67 8.21
CA SER A 116 -26.46 -26.61 7.14
C SER A 116 -26.94 -25.93 5.87
N ASN A 117 -26.76 -26.57 4.72
CA ASN A 117 -27.21 -26.05 3.43
C ASN A 117 -28.74 -25.80 3.43
N GLY A 118 -29.13 -24.55 3.14
CA GLY A 118 -30.53 -24.13 3.15
C GLY A 118 -31.08 -23.76 4.53
N GLU A 119 -30.25 -23.81 5.57
CA GLU A 119 -30.64 -23.40 6.93
C GLU A 119 -30.63 -21.88 7.05
N HIS A 120 -31.65 -21.31 7.69
CA HIS A 120 -31.81 -19.88 7.95
C HIS A 120 -32.14 -19.68 9.44
N ARG A 121 -31.48 -18.73 10.09
CA ARG A 121 -31.71 -18.34 11.49
C ARG A 121 -32.49 -17.02 11.54
N GLU A 122 -33.75 -17.04 11.13
CA GLU A 122 -34.57 -15.82 10.98
C GLU A 122 -34.81 -15.07 12.31
N GLU A 123 -34.67 -15.77 13.44
CA GLU A 123 -34.77 -15.21 14.79
C GLU A 123 -33.56 -14.37 15.20
N ILE A 124 -32.41 -14.52 14.50
CA ILE A 124 -31.19 -13.79 14.78
C ILE A 124 -31.13 -12.53 13.90
N SER A 125 -30.81 -11.40 14.50
CA SER A 125 -30.52 -10.15 13.77
C SER A 125 -29.03 -9.86 13.84
N ALA A 126 -28.38 -9.71 12.68
CA ALA A 126 -27.00 -9.28 12.54
C ALA A 126 -26.92 -8.03 11.66
N SER A 127 -26.03 -7.09 12.01
CA SER A 127 -25.74 -5.89 11.24
C SER A 127 -24.28 -5.92 10.80
N LEU A 128 -24.07 -6.01 9.50
CA LEU A 128 -22.76 -6.08 8.86
C LEU A 128 -22.52 -4.85 7.99
N ALA A 129 -21.26 -4.42 7.87
CA ALA A 129 -20.87 -3.39 6.93
C ALA A 129 -19.63 -3.80 6.13
N GLY A 130 -19.55 -3.36 4.87
CA GLY A 130 -18.42 -3.66 4.01
C GLY A 130 -18.55 -3.02 2.64
N ARG A 131 -17.59 -3.33 1.78
CA ARG A 131 -17.55 -2.88 0.38
C ARG A 131 -18.11 -3.94 -0.56
N ILE A 132 -18.96 -3.51 -1.48
CA ILE A 132 -19.46 -4.38 -2.55
C ILE A 132 -18.36 -4.60 -3.58
N MET A 133 -17.90 -5.83 -3.73
CA MET A 133 -16.88 -6.21 -4.73
C MET A 133 -17.49 -6.87 -5.96
N SER A 134 -18.66 -7.47 -5.84
CA SER A 134 -19.43 -8.06 -6.94
C SER A 134 -20.92 -7.84 -6.75
N LYS A 135 -21.65 -7.68 -7.86
CA LYS A 135 -23.10 -7.59 -7.86
C LYS A 135 -23.63 -8.44 -9.00
N ARG A 136 -24.61 -9.29 -8.70
CA ARG A 136 -25.31 -10.15 -9.67
C ARG A 136 -26.81 -10.01 -9.44
N SER A 137 -27.62 -10.08 -10.49
CA SER A 137 -29.07 -10.14 -10.37
C SER A 137 -29.60 -11.40 -11.06
N SER A 138 -30.51 -12.10 -10.40
CA SER A 138 -31.27 -13.20 -11.03
C SER A 138 -32.58 -12.68 -11.62
N SER A 139 -33.16 -11.65 -11.00
CA SER A 139 -34.38 -10.96 -11.44
C SER A 139 -34.43 -9.56 -10.82
N SER A 140 -35.48 -8.76 -11.13
CA SER A 140 -35.73 -7.48 -10.46
C SER A 140 -36.05 -7.63 -8.95
N LYS A 141 -36.32 -8.87 -8.48
CA LYS A 141 -36.69 -9.18 -7.10
C LYS A 141 -35.59 -9.88 -6.30
N LEU A 142 -34.46 -10.24 -6.94
CA LEU A 142 -33.39 -11.01 -6.28
C LEU A 142 -32.01 -10.59 -6.75
N PHE A 143 -31.24 -10.02 -5.82
CA PHE A 143 -29.87 -9.53 -6.03
C PHE A 143 -28.90 -10.24 -5.09
N PHE A 144 -27.70 -10.50 -5.60
CA PHE A 144 -26.59 -11.08 -4.86
C PHE A 144 -25.43 -10.09 -4.88
N TYR A 145 -24.81 -9.91 -3.72
CA TYR A 145 -23.62 -9.06 -3.57
C TYR A 145 -22.54 -9.85 -2.81
N ASP A 146 -21.29 -9.65 -3.21
CA ASP A 146 -20.15 -10.08 -2.42
C ASP A 146 -19.71 -8.88 -1.57
N LEU A 147 -19.96 -8.97 -0.25
CA LEU A 147 -19.61 -7.98 0.75
C LEU A 147 -18.24 -8.31 1.32
N HIS A 148 -17.28 -7.41 1.17
CA HIS A 148 -15.91 -7.58 1.65
C HIS A 148 -15.57 -6.59 2.77
N GLY A 149 -14.85 -7.07 3.80
CA GLY A 149 -14.36 -6.25 4.91
C GLY A 149 -13.36 -7.03 5.76
N GLY A 150 -12.28 -6.36 6.17
CA GLY A 150 -11.25 -6.96 7.02
C GLY A 150 -10.39 -8.08 6.40
N GLY A 151 -10.65 -8.44 5.16
CA GLY A 151 -10.04 -9.59 4.47
C GLY A 151 -11.04 -10.69 4.15
N GLU A 152 -12.22 -10.68 4.80
CA GLU A 152 -13.27 -11.68 4.67
C GLU A 152 -14.35 -11.28 3.67
N LYS A 153 -15.08 -12.30 3.21
CA LYS A 153 -16.18 -12.17 2.26
C LYS A 153 -17.43 -12.85 2.80
N VAL A 154 -18.57 -12.16 2.71
CA VAL A 154 -19.90 -12.72 2.99
C VAL A 154 -20.82 -12.40 1.82
N GLN A 155 -21.63 -13.36 1.38
CA GLN A 155 -22.65 -13.10 0.38
C GLN A 155 -23.83 -12.35 1.02
N VAL A 156 -24.34 -11.31 0.35
CA VAL A 156 -25.63 -10.70 0.68
C VAL A 156 -26.65 -11.16 -0.35
N MET A 157 -27.69 -11.85 0.09
CA MET A 157 -28.79 -12.31 -0.75
C MET A 157 -30.04 -11.46 -0.51
N ALA A 158 -30.19 -10.37 -1.27
CA ALA A 158 -31.33 -9.47 -1.15
C ALA A 158 -32.50 -9.98 -1.95
N ASP A 159 -33.52 -10.45 -1.23
CA ASP A 159 -34.77 -10.96 -1.76
C ASP A 159 -35.93 -10.02 -1.36
N LEU A 160 -36.73 -9.59 -2.33
CA LEU A 160 -37.89 -8.72 -2.10
C LEU A 160 -38.82 -9.29 -1.02
N SER A 161 -39.02 -10.60 -0.98
CA SER A 161 -39.91 -11.25 0.01
C SER A 161 -39.48 -11.07 1.46
N LYS A 162 -38.22 -10.70 1.70
CA LYS A 162 -37.63 -10.48 3.03
C LYS A 162 -37.32 -9.00 3.30
N SER A 163 -37.52 -8.14 2.32
CA SER A 163 -37.25 -6.69 2.40
C SER A 163 -38.45 -5.94 2.97
N GLU A 164 -38.17 -4.83 3.63
CA GLU A 164 -39.19 -3.87 4.09
C GLU A 164 -39.68 -2.92 2.96
N LEU A 165 -39.05 -2.96 1.77
CA LEU A 165 -39.36 -2.11 0.63
C LEU A 165 -40.43 -2.73 -0.27
N ASP A 166 -41.25 -1.89 -0.93
CA ASP A 166 -42.12 -2.38 -2.00
C ASP A 166 -41.32 -2.76 -3.26
N GLU A 167 -42.00 -3.41 -4.25
CA GLU A 167 -41.32 -3.94 -5.45
C GLU A 167 -40.64 -2.82 -6.28
N SER A 168 -41.25 -1.65 -6.40
CA SER A 168 -40.73 -0.52 -7.16
C SER A 168 -39.52 0.09 -6.47
N GLU A 169 -39.65 0.36 -5.17
CA GLU A 169 -38.59 0.91 -4.34
C GLU A 169 -37.40 -0.05 -4.26
N PHE A 170 -37.64 -1.33 -4.05
CA PHE A 170 -36.62 -2.39 -4.01
C PHE A 170 -35.81 -2.44 -5.31
N SER A 171 -36.52 -2.51 -6.46
CA SER A 171 -35.86 -2.55 -7.76
C SER A 171 -35.05 -1.28 -8.04
N LYS A 172 -35.61 -0.08 -7.76
CA LYS A 172 -34.94 1.20 -7.91
C LYS A 172 -33.70 1.30 -7.01
N PHE A 173 -33.83 0.94 -5.74
CA PHE A 173 -32.73 0.97 -4.77
C PHE A 173 -31.59 0.06 -5.19
N HIS A 174 -31.89 -1.23 -5.42
CA HIS A 174 -30.85 -2.20 -5.78
C HIS A 174 -30.23 -1.92 -7.15
N SER A 175 -30.94 -1.27 -8.09
CA SER A 175 -30.35 -0.81 -9.35
C SER A 175 -29.32 0.30 -9.14
N SER A 176 -29.50 1.15 -8.11
CA SER A 176 -28.61 2.27 -7.79
C SER A 176 -27.33 1.84 -7.07
N VAL A 177 -27.35 0.71 -6.35
CA VAL A 177 -26.18 0.15 -5.67
C VAL A 177 -25.18 -0.37 -6.69
N LYS A 178 -23.94 0.07 -6.61
CA LYS A 178 -22.88 -0.24 -7.57
C LYS A 178 -21.69 -0.94 -6.88
N ARG A 179 -20.88 -1.60 -7.70
CA ARG A 179 -19.61 -2.17 -7.25
C ARG A 179 -18.70 -1.05 -6.72
N GLY A 180 -18.09 -1.30 -5.57
CA GLY A 180 -17.27 -0.32 -4.86
C GLY A 180 -18.02 0.45 -3.76
N ASP A 181 -19.37 0.49 -3.77
CA ASP A 181 -20.14 1.11 -2.71
C ASP A 181 -19.87 0.45 -1.35
N ILE A 182 -19.78 1.26 -0.30
CA ILE A 182 -19.76 0.75 1.08
C ILE A 182 -21.20 0.73 1.57
N VAL A 183 -21.62 -0.42 2.09
CA VAL A 183 -23.00 -0.64 2.51
C VAL A 183 -23.08 -1.17 3.93
N GLY A 184 -24.23 -0.91 4.57
CA GLY A 184 -24.66 -1.52 5.81
C GLY A 184 -25.85 -2.41 5.54
N VAL A 185 -25.82 -3.61 6.09
CA VAL A 185 -26.85 -4.64 5.90
C VAL A 185 -27.28 -5.14 7.26
N THR A 186 -28.55 -5.05 7.57
CA THR A 186 -29.17 -5.65 8.78
C THR A 186 -30.11 -6.75 8.34
N GLY A 187 -29.91 -7.95 8.85
CA GLY A 187 -30.69 -9.13 8.44
C GLY A 187 -30.34 -10.34 9.28
N PHE A 188 -30.68 -11.52 8.79
CA PHE A 188 -30.42 -12.78 9.48
C PHE A 188 -29.41 -13.67 8.74
N PRO A 189 -28.64 -14.51 9.47
CA PRO A 189 -27.70 -15.43 8.88
C PRO A 189 -28.39 -16.66 8.29
N GLY A 190 -27.78 -17.22 7.24
CA GLY A 190 -28.20 -18.48 6.66
C GLY A 190 -27.25 -18.96 5.57
N LYS A 191 -27.36 -20.24 5.22
CA LYS A 191 -26.68 -20.80 4.04
C LYS A 191 -27.65 -20.99 2.89
N THR A 192 -27.23 -20.70 1.70
CA THR A 192 -27.99 -21.03 0.49
C THR A 192 -28.06 -22.55 0.30
N LYS A 193 -28.98 -23.02 -0.55
CA LYS A 193 -29.06 -24.46 -0.90
C LYS A 193 -27.79 -25.03 -1.51
N ARG A 194 -26.90 -24.14 -2.01
CA ARG A 194 -25.57 -24.50 -2.57
C ARG A 194 -24.44 -24.44 -1.55
N GLY A 195 -24.72 -24.10 -0.29
CA GLY A 195 -23.75 -24.04 0.80
C GLY A 195 -23.04 -22.71 0.97
N GLU A 196 -23.41 -21.63 0.23
CA GLU A 196 -22.80 -20.31 0.38
C GLU A 196 -23.34 -19.63 1.64
N LEU A 197 -22.47 -19.28 2.60
CA LEU A 197 -22.85 -18.50 3.77
C LEU A 197 -23.27 -17.09 3.35
N SER A 198 -24.46 -16.68 3.78
CA SER A 198 -25.10 -15.45 3.34
C SER A 198 -25.78 -14.72 4.48
N ILE A 199 -25.87 -13.40 4.37
CA ILE A 199 -26.81 -12.59 5.14
C ILE A 199 -28.02 -12.27 4.26
N PHE A 200 -29.22 -12.45 4.82
CA PHE A 200 -30.51 -12.14 4.18
C PHE A 200 -31.02 -10.82 4.74
N PRO A 201 -30.87 -9.69 3.98
CA PRO A 201 -31.20 -8.38 4.50
C PRO A 201 -32.70 -8.16 4.68
N ARG A 202 -33.07 -7.63 5.84
CA ARG A 202 -34.35 -6.94 6.07
C ARG A 202 -34.20 -5.46 5.72
N SER A 203 -33.06 -4.85 6.15
CA SER A 203 -32.68 -3.49 5.82
C SER A 203 -31.31 -3.45 5.12
N PHE A 204 -31.20 -2.59 4.10
CA PHE A 204 -29.98 -2.42 3.31
C PHE A 204 -29.80 -0.92 3.02
N ILE A 205 -28.67 -0.34 3.42
CA ILE A 205 -28.38 1.07 3.18
C ILE A 205 -27.01 1.28 2.54
N VAL A 206 -26.86 2.30 1.70
CA VAL A 206 -25.56 2.72 1.20
C VAL A 206 -24.96 3.72 2.21
N LEU A 207 -23.76 3.41 2.71
CA LEU A 207 -23.03 4.23 3.68
C LEU A 207 -22.09 5.22 2.98
N SER A 208 -21.51 4.80 1.84
CA SER A 208 -20.66 5.65 1.02
C SER A 208 -20.66 5.17 -0.42
N HIS A 209 -20.87 6.09 -1.34
CA HIS A 209 -20.94 5.81 -2.77
C HIS A 209 -19.55 5.79 -3.40
N CYS A 210 -19.23 4.74 -4.15
CA CYS A 210 -18.05 4.71 -5.00
C CYS A 210 -18.34 5.46 -6.31
N LEU A 211 -17.62 6.55 -6.54
CA LEU A 211 -17.86 7.41 -7.71
C LEU A 211 -17.08 6.95 -8.95
N HIS A 212 -16.06 6.14 -8.78
CA HIS A 212 -15.20 5.66 -9.86
C HIS A 212 -15.45 4.19 -10.18
N MET A 213 -15.23 3.82 -11.42
CA MET A 213 -15.22 2.42 -11.83
C MET A 213 -14.00 1.72 -11.22
N MET A 214 -14.23 0.66 -10.43
CA MET A 214 -13.13 -0.11 -9.84
C MET A 214 -12.50 -1.04 -10.90
N PRO A 215 -11.15 -1.13 -10.94
CA PRO A 215 -10.45 -2.08 -11.81
C PRO A 215 -10.94 -3.52 -11.61
N ARG A 216 -10.93 -4.32 -12.68
CA ARG A 216 -11.32 -5.74 -12.67
C ARG A 216 -10.22 -6.59 -13.28
N HIS A 217 -10.18 -7.87 -12.93
CA HIS A 217 -9.48 -8.84 -13.76
C HIS A 217 -10.08 -8.79 -15.17
N LYS A 218 -9.27 -8.50 -16.19
CA LYS A 218 -9.63 -8.88 -17.55
C LYS A 218 -9.68 -10.41 -17.55
N ALA A 219 -10.86 -10.98 -17.76
CA ALA A 219 -10.96 -12.42 -17.96
C ALA A 219 -10.07 -12.78 -19.16
N GLY A 220 -8.92 -13.37 -18.88
CA GLY A 220 -8.16 -14.07 -19.91
C GLY A 220 -9.00 -15.24 -20.42
N PRO A 221 -8.73 -15.79 -21.63
CA PRO A 221 -9.40 -16.99 -22.09
C PRO A 221 -9.32 -18.02 -20.98
N ALA A 222 -10.46 -18.60 -20.63
CA ALA A 222 -10.61 -19.56 -19.54
C ALA A 222 -9.53 -20.65 -19.70
N SER A 223 -8.50 -20.63 -18.88
CA SER A 223 -7.64 -21.78 -18.71
C SER A 223 -8.47 -22.82 -17.97
N ASP A 224 -8.68 -23.97 -18.60
CA ASP A 224 -9.44 -25.12 -18.10
C ASP A 224 -8.80 -25.78 -16.85
N ASN A 225 -8.13 -25.04 -16.01
CA ASN A 225 -7.65 -25.48 -14.70
C ASN A 225 -8.67 -25.15 -13.60
N ALA A 226 -9.90 -25.65 -13.77
CA ALA A 226 -10.95 -25.64 -12.74
C ALA A 226 -10.63 -26.53 -11.52
N ASN A 227 -9.41 -27.09 -11.42
CA ASN A 227 -8.96 -27.95 -10.32
C ASN A 227 -7.86 -27.34 -9.44
N ALA A 228 -7.54 -26.06 -9.55
CA ALA A 228 -6.86 -25.42 -8.46
C ALA A 228 -7.84 -25.35 -7.28
N LYS A 229 -7.69 -26.28 -6.32
CA LYS A 229 -8.36 -26.21 -5.01
C LYS A 229 -8.24 -24.77 -4.55
N LYS A 230 -9.37 -24.07 -4.44
CA LYS A 230 -9.48 -22.90 -3.58
C LYS A 230 -9.10 -23.41 -2.20
N THR A 231 -7.90 -23.12 -1.78
CA THR A 231 -7.55 -23.17 -0.37
C THR A 231 -8.30 -21.99 0.24
N ASP A 232 -9.49 -22.27 0.75
CA ASP A 232 -10.23 -21.36 1.59
C ASP A 232 -9.32 -21.06 2.78
N GLY A 233 -8.98 -19.78 2.95
CA GLY A 233 -8.40 -19.26 4.17
C GLY A 233 -6.91 -18.96 4.23
N ASP A 234 -6.06 -19.53 3.38
CA ASP A 234 -4.61 -19.27 3.45
C ASP A 234 -4.20 -18.13 2.47
N GLY A 235 -4.32 -16.91 2.97
CA GLY A 235 -3.59 -15.79 2.40
C GLY A 235 -2.08 -16.04 2.47
N TRP A 236 -1.30 -15.33 1.64
CA TRP A 236 0.16 -15.34 1.68
C TRP A 236 0.70 -15.20 3.12
N VAL A 237 1.72 -15.99 3.48
CA VAL A 237 2.35 -16.02 4.82
C VAL A 237 3.74 -15.38 4.76
N PRO A 238 4.17 -14.64 5.77
CA PRO A 238 5.53 -14.09 5.84
C PRO A 238 6.59 -15.17 5.67
N GLY A 239 7.68 -14.83 4.98
CA GLY A 239 8.78 -15.76 4.69
C GLY A 239 8.51 -16.75 3.56
N SER A 240 7.35 -16.69 2.89
CA SER A 240 7.03 -17.46 1.69
C SER A 240 7.09 -16.59 0.42
N PRO A 241 7.33 -17.17 -0.77
CA PRO A 241 7.32 -16.46 -2.03
C PRO A 241 5.96 -15.83 -2.33
N ARG A 242 5.95 -14.58 -2.85
CA ARG A 242 4.75 -13.93 -3.38
C ARG A 242 4.60 -14.14 -4.87
N ASN A 243 3.36 -14.04 -5.36
CA ASN A 243 3.07 -14.07 -6.79
C ASN A 243 2.25 -12.84 -7.22
N PRO A 244 2.88 -11.68 -7.50
CA PRO A 244 2.20 -10.47 -7.95
C PRO A 244 1.47 -10.60 -9.30
N GLU A 245 1.72 -11.67 -10.08
CA GLU A 245 0.97 -11.95 -11.30
C GLU A 245 -0.53 -12.24 -11.03
N THR A 246 -0.85 -12.66 -9.80
CA THR A 246 -2.23 -12.86 -9.34
C THR A 246 -2.96 -11.56 -9.01
N TYR A 247 -2.25 -10.43 -8.95
CA TYR A 247 -2.82 -9.15 -8.56
C TYR A 247 -3.82 -8.62 -9.59
N ILE A 248 -4.91 -8.04 -9.09
CA ILE A 248 -5.91 -7.36 -9.92
C ILE A 248 -5.32 -6.05 -10.48
N LEU A 249 -4.65 -5.28 -9.63
CA LEU A 249 -3.94 -4.06 -10.01
C LEU A 249 -2.44 -4.39 -10.09
N LYS A 250 -1.92 -4.56 -11.32
CA LYS A 250 -0.54 -4.97 -11.58
C LYS A 250 0.42 -3.79 -11.75
N ASP A 251 -0.04 -2.68 -12.31
CA ASP A 251 0.80 -1.52 -12.58
C ASP A 251 1.40 -0.95 -11.29
N GLN A 252 2.73 -1.07 -11.14
CA GLN A 252 3.43 -0.70 -9.93
C GLN A 252 3.32 0.79 -9.62
N GLU A 253 3.37 1.66 -10.62
CA GLU A 253 3.27 3.10 -10.40
C GLU A 253 1.90 3.48 -9.83
N THR A 254 0.83 2.95 -10.42
CA THR A 254 -0.54 3.15 -9.91
C THR A 254 -0.69 2.57 -8.51
N ARG A 255 -0.15 1.38 -8.22
CA ARG A 255 -0.17 0.76 -6.88
C ARG A 255 0.47 1.66 -5.83
N TYR A 256 1.61 2.26 -6.13
CA TYR A 256 2.32 3.11 -5.17
C TYR A 256 1.67 4.48 -4.99
N ARG A 257 1.16 5.09 -6.07
CA ARG A 257 0.48 6.40 -6.02
C ARG A 257 -0.94 6.33 -5.48
N GLN A 258 -1.65 5.24 -5.77
CA GLN A 258 -3.02 4.99 -5.34
C GLN A 258 -3.07 3.78 -4.40
N ARG A 259 -2.32 3.84 -3.32
CA ARG A 259 -2.19 2.75 -2.36
C ARG A 259 -3.53 2.23 -1.83
N TYR A 260 -4.52 3.11 -1.72
CA TYR A 260 -5.87 2.72 -1.35
C TYR A 260 -6.51 1.74 -2.33
N LEU A 261 -6.26 1.86 -3.64
CA LEU A 261 -6.72 0.87 -4.63
C LEU A 261 -5.95 -0.45 -4.50
N ASP A 262 -4.64 -0.38 -4.33
CA ASP A 262 -3.79 -1.55 -4.10
C ASP A 262 -4.27 -2.35 -2.88
N LEU A 263 -4.52 -1.67 -1.75
CA LEU A 263 -5.05 -2.29 -0.53
C LEU A 263 -6.48 -2.83 -0.68
N MET A 264 -7.32 -2.22 -1.53
CA MET A 264 -8.67 -2.69 -1.80
C MET A 264 -8.70 -3.96 -2.66
N LEU A 265 -7.84 -4.01 -3.68
CA LEU A 265 -7.92 -4.99 -4.75
C LEU A 265 -6.98 -6.19 -4.54
N ASN A 266 -5.79 -5.95 -3.96
CA ASN A 266 -4.76 -6.95 -3.76
C ASN A 266 -4.68 -7.32 -2.27
N THR A 267 -5.29 -8.44 -1.89
CA THR A 267 -5.39 -8.85 -0.47
C THR A 267 -4.02 -9.12 0.16
N GLU A 268 -3.08 -9.69 -0.59
CA GLU A 268 -1.71 -9.96 -0.12
C GLU A 268 -0.96 -8.70 0.31
N VAL A 269 -1.22 -7.55 -0.36
CA VAL A 269 -0.59 -6.27 -0.01
C VAL A 269 -0.94 -5.84 1.42
N ARG A 270 -2.14 -6.17 1.92
CA ARG A 270 -2.50 -5.90 3.32
C ARG A 270 -1.63 -6.70 4.29
N GLN A 271 -1.26 -7.94 3.94
CA GLN A 271 -0.41 -8.78 4.78
C GLN A 271 1.01 -8.23 4.90
N ILE A 272 1.55 -7.57 3.85
CA ILE A 272 2.84 -6.86 3.93
C ILE A 272 2.82 -5.86 5.09
N PHE A 273 1.81 -4.99 5.15
CA PHE A 273 1.73 -3.96 6.18
C PHE A 273 1.37 -4.51 7.57
N LYS A 274 0.57 -5.59 7.63
CA LYS A 274 0.35 -6.31 8.89
C LYS A 274 1.63 -6.95 9.41
N THR A 275 2.43 -7.54 8.52
CA THR A 275 3.74 -8.12 8.87
C THR A 275 4.71 -7.05 9.35
N ARG A 276 4.77 -5.89 8.65
CA ARG A 276 5.54 -4.73 9.12
C ARG A 276 5.14 -4.29 10.54
N SER A 277 3.86 -4.23 10.81
CA SER A 277 3.36 -3.92 12.17
C SER A 277 3.81 -4.94 13.19
N LYS A 278 3.77 -6.24 12.87
CA LYS A 278 4.23 -7.31 13.75
C LYS A 278 5.74 -7.27 14.00
N ILE A 279 6.55 -6.94 12.98
CA ILE A 279 8.00 -6.72 13.12
C ILE A 279 8.26 -5.63 14.17
N ILE A 280 7.65 -4.46 14.02
CA ILE A 280 7.81 -3.34 14.95
C ILE A 280 7.34 -3.72 16.37
N GLN A 281 6.21 -4.39 16.49
CA GLN A 281 5.71 -4.88 17.79
C GLN A 281 6.66 -5.90 18.43
N TYR A 282 7.29 -6.77 17.63
CA TYR A 282 8.27 -7.73 18.13
C TYR A 282 9.50 -7.02 18.67
N VAL A 283 10.08 -6.08 17.92
CA VAL A 283 11.26 -5.30 18.34
C VAL A 283 10.96 -4.58 19.66
N ARG A 284 9.82 -3.88 19.79
CA ARG A 284 9.42 -3.25 21.05
C ARG A 284 9.36 -4.25 22.19
N ARG A 285 8.60 -5.31 22.03
CA ARG A 285 8.45 -6.35 23.06
C ARG A 285 9.79 -6.99 23.46
N PHE A 286 10.71 -7.15 22.50
CA PHE A 286 12.04 -7.72 22.77
C PHE A 286 12.89 -6.80 23.61
N LEU A 287 12.89 -5.48 23.35
CA LEU A 287 13.63 -4.46 24.09
C LEU A 287 12.98 -4.16 25.43
N ASP A 288 11.64 -3.99 25.49
CA ASP A 288 10.90 -3.74 26.74
C ASP A 288 11.11 -4.87 27.78
N LYS A 289 11.14 -6.13 27.34
CA LYS A 289 11.42 -7.28 28.20
C LYS A 289 12.84 -7.27 28.82
N ARG A 290 13.73 -6.44 28.26
CA ARG A 290 15.12 -6.26 28.71
C ARG A 290 15.33 -4.93 29.42
N ASP A 291 14.26 -4.29 29.88
CA ASP A 291 14.25 -3.02 30.61
C ASP A 291 14.85 -1.84 29.83
N PHE A 292 14.79 -1.86 28.49
CA PHE A 292 15.07 -0.66 27.71
C PHE A 292 13.91 0.33 27.79
N VAL A 293 14.22 1.62 27.73
CA VAL A 293 13.21 2.70 27.71
C VAL A 293 13.05 3.23 26.29
N GLU A 294 11.82 3.17 25.73
CA GLU A 294 11.50 3.83 24.45
C GLU A 294 11.48 5.34 24.64
N VAL A 295 12.17 6.07 23.78
CA VAL A 295 12.27 7.52 23.82
C VAL A 295 11.98 8.14 22.46
N GLU A 296 11.74 9.46 22.46
CA GLU A 296 11.64 10.27 21.24
C GLU A 296 12.69 11.38 21.30
N THR A 297 13.44 11.55 20.22
CA THR A 297 14.43 12.62 20.06
C THR A 297 14.04 13.55 18.90
N PRO A 298 14.60 14.77 18.81
CA PRO A 298 14.21 15.74 17.80
C PRO A 298 14.40 15.23 16.36
N MET A 299 13.38 15.44 15.51
CA MET A 299 13.51 15.22 14.08
C MET A 299 14.18 16.38 13.34
N MET A 300 14.16 17.59 13.91
CA MET A 300 14.79 18.79 13.37
C MET A 300 15.92 19.25 14.29
N ASN A 301 17.14 19.35 13.77
CA ASN A 301 18.35 19.61 14.51
C ASN A 301 19.04 20.88 14.04
N MET A 302 19.74 21.56 14.92
CA MET A 302 20.60 22.70 14.57
C MET A 302 21.90 22.27 13.88
N ILE A 303 22.36 21.05 14.18
CA ILE A 303 23.58 20.45 13.61
C ILE A 303 23.17 19.09 13.02
N ALA A 304 23.58 18.82 11.79
CA ALA A 304 23.40 17.50 11.19
C ALA A 304 24.51 16.56 11.71
N GLY A 305 24.13 15.41 12.27
CA GLY A 305 25.12 14.47 12.81
C GLY A 305 24.51 13.10 13.07
N GLY A 306 25.33 12.15 13.53
CA GLY A 306 24.95 10.79 13.91
C GLY A 306 25.07 9.76 12.77
N ALA A 307 25.36 10.16 11.53
CA ALA A 307 25.67 9.26 10.42
C ALA A 307 26.41 10.02 9.31
N ALA A 308 27.07 9.29 8.41
CA ALA A 308 27.61 9.84 7.15
C ALA A 308 26.51 9.83 6.11
N ALA A 309 25.80 10.96 5.96
CA ALA A 309 24.73 11.13 4.98
C ALA A 309 24.41 12.61 4.72
N ARG A 310 23.87 12.92 3.55
CA ARG A 310 23.46 14.30 3.22
C ARG A 310 22.10 14.60 3.86
N PRO A 311 21.97 15.66 4.72
CA PRO A 311 20.73 16.02 5.37
C PRO A 311 19.77 16.78 4.43
N PHE A 312 18.46 16.69 4.68
CA PHE A 312 17.49 17.68 4.21
C PHE A 312 17.59 18.94 5.08
N VAL A 313 17.43 20.07 4.45
CA VAL A 313 17.50 21.39 5.09
C VAL A 313 16.12 21.99 5.14
N THR A 314 15.75 22.55 6.30
CA THR A 314 14.54 23.34 6.49
C THR A 314 14.88 24.66 7.19
N TYR A 315 13.89 25.52 7.41
CA TYR A 315 14.08 26.84 7.96
C TYR A 315 12.98 27.18 8.97
N HIS A 316 13.38 27.67 10.14
CA HIS A 316 12.47 28.16 11.17
C HIS A 316 12.29 29.66 11.04
N ASN A 317 11.12 30.12 10.56
CA ASN A 317 10.88 31.52 10.21
C ASN A 317 11.03 32.48 11.37
N GLU A 318 10.46 32.18 12.54
CA GLU A 318 10.49 33.09 13.68
C GLU A 318 11.88 33.18 14.34
N LEU A 319 12.62 32.08 14.37
CA LEU A 319 13.98 32.04 14.90
C LEU A 319 15.03 32.48 13.89
N ASP A 320 14.63 32.75 12.66
CA ASP A 320 15.50 33.12 11.53
C ASP A 320 16.70 32.16 11.40
N MET A 321 16.44 30.86 11.49
CA MET A 321 17.52 29.87 11.54
C MET A 321 17.28 28.66 10.65
N LYS A 322 18.38 28.17 10.09
CA LYS A 322 18.46 26.95 9.33
C LYS A 322 18.45 25.75 10.24
N LEU A 323 17.62 24.75 9.92
CA LEU A 323 17.55 23.46 10.62
C LEU A 323 17.80 22.31 9.64
N PHE A 324 18.17 21.18 10.16
CA PHE A 324 18.42 19.95 9.43
C PHE A 324 17.47 18.86 9.89
N MET A 325 16.87 18.14 8.95
CA MET A 325 16.17 16.90 9.29
C MET A 325 17.20 15.87 9.74
N ARG A 326 16.92 15.14 10.82
CA ARG A 326 17.84 14.16 11.38
C ARG A 326 18.18 13.05 10.38
N ILE A 327 19.43 12.66 10.35
CA ILE A 327 19.94 11.52 9.56
C ILE A 327 20.07 10.25 10.42
N ALA A 328 20.17 10.40 11.73
CA ALA A 328 20.14 9.38 12.77
C ALA A 328 19.85 10.03 14.14
N PRO A 329 19.30 9.31 15.14
CA PRO A 329 19.09 9.80 16.51
C PRO A 329 20.31 9.60 17.42
N GLU A 330 21.39 8.99 16.96
CA GLU A 330 22.55 8.50 17.69
C GLU A 330 23.08 9.46 18.76
N LEU A 331 23.39 10.71 18.35
CA LEU A 331 24.05 11.66 19.26
C LEU A 331 23.16 12.05 20.44
N TYR A 332 21.84 12.07 20.27
CA TYR A 332 20.91 12.31 21.35
C TYR A 332 20.74 11.09 22.25
N LEU A 333 20.66 9.89 21.68
CA LEU A 333 20.51 8.67 22.47
C LEU A 333 21.73 8.43 23.37
N LYS A 334 22.95 8.72 22.90
CA LYS A 334 24.16 8.70 23.73
C LYS A 334 24.11 9.71 24.89
N GLN A 335 23.58 10.91 24.65
CA GLN A 335 23.40 11.90 25.74
C GLN A 335 22.41 11.42 26.79
N LEU A 336 21.40 10.63 26.44
CA LEU A 336 20.47 10.02 27.39
C LEU A 336 21.17 8.93 28.25
N ILE A 337 22.13 8.20 27.66
CA ILE A 337 22.99 7.27 28.42
C ILE A 337 23.91 8.02 29.40
N VAL A 338 24.51 9.14 28.95
CA VAL A 338 25.28 10.03 29.89
C VAL A 338 24.38 10.52 31.02
N GLY A 339 23.11 10.81 30.73
CA GLY A 339 22.13 11.27 31.72
C GLY A 339 21.56 10.17 32.62
N ASP A 340 21.99 8.90 32.47
CA ASP A 340 21.51 7.74 33.24
C ASP A 340 19.99 7.60 33.28
N LEU A 341 19.34 7.81 32.11
CA LEU A 341 17.89 7.71 31.98
C LEU A 341 17.37 6.29 32.23
N SER A 342 18.16 5.27 31.93
CA SER A 342 17.82 3.86 32.10
C SER A 342 19.05 3.06 32.59
N ARG A 343 18.79 2.05 33.41
CA ARG A 343 19.83 1.13 33.92
C ARG A 343 20.41 0.23 32.84
N THR A 344 19.60 -0.16 31.85
CA THR A 344 19.99 -1.04 30.73
C THR A 344 20.34 -0.23 29.50
N GLY A 345 19.40 0.60 29.05
CA GLY A 345 19.57 1.37 27.82
C GLY A 345 18.31 2.06 27.36
N VAL A 346 18.43 2.78 26.26
CA VAL A 346 17.35 3.52 25.62
C VAL A 346 17.22 3.08 24.17
N TYR A 347 16.00 3.17 23.59
CA TYR A 347 15.79 2.93 22.17
C TYR A 347 14.77 3.89 21.56
N GLU A 348 14.88 4.09 20.26
CA GLU A 348 13.91 4.84 19.47
C GLU A 348 13.58 4.10 18.20
N ILE A 349 12.27 3.97 17.86
CA ILE A 349 11.81 3.55 16.55
C ILE A 349 11.25 4.77 15.84
N GLY A 350 11.96 5.26 14.83
CA GLY A 350 11.61 6.53 14.21
C GLY A 350 12.00 6.67 12.75
N LYS A 351 11.60 7.81 12.19
CA LYS A 351 11.93 8.19 10.83
C LYS A 351 13.30 8.87 10.77
N GLN A 352 14.08 8.48 9.75
CA GLN A 352 15.33 9.12 9.37
C GLN A 352 15.17 9.71 7.97
N PHE A 353 15.95 10.75 7.68
CA PHE A 353 15.82 11.54 6.45
C PHE A 353 17.20 11.71 5.82
N ARG A 354 17.42 11.12 4.64
CA ARG A 354 18.67 11.23 3.89
C ARG A 354 18.38 11.75 2.49
N ASN A 355 19.04 12.85 2.12
CA ASN A 355 18.86 13.51 0.81
C ASN A 355 19.75 12.85 -0.25
N GLU A 356 19.47 11.61 -0.52
CA GLU A 356 20.22 10.74 -1.41
C GLU A 356 19.33 10.21 -2.56
N GLY A 357 19.90 9.39 -3.44
CA GLY A 357 19.19 8.81 -4.57
C GLY A 357 18.06 7.86 -4.13
N ILE A 358 17.04 7.76 -4.98
CA ILE A 358 15.94 6.80 -4.79
C ILE A 358 16.18 5.61 -5.71
N ASP A 359 16.31 4.42 -5.12
CA ASP A 359 16.47 3.16 -5.84
C ASP A 359 15.53 2.05 -5.29
N LEU A 360 15.88 0.77 -5.49
CA LEU A 360 15.08 -0.35 -5.02
C LEU A 360 15.12 -0.52 -3.49
N THR A 361 16.20 -0.07 -2.84
CA THR A 361 16.47 -0.28 -1.40
C THR A 361 16.57 1.02 -0.60
N HIS A 362 16.55 2.18 -1.26
CA HIS A 362 16.66 3.50 -0.64
C HIS A 362 15.44 4.38 -0.91
N ASN A 363 14.95 5.01 0.14
CA ASN A 363 13.90 6.04 0.10
C ASN A 363 14.36 7.24 0.96
N PRO A 364 14.09 8.49 0.57
CA PRO A 364 14.57 9.66 1.31
C PRO A 364 14.13 9.73 2.77
N GLU A 365 13.00 9.11 3.07
CA GLU A 365 12.45 8.92 4.39
C GLU A 365 12.28 7.43 4.65
N PHE A 366 12.89 6.92 5.71
CA PHE A 366 12.86 5.50 6.07
C PHE A 366 12.76 5.32 7.58
N THR A 367 12.54 4.08 8.04
CA THR A 367 12.35 3.78 9.45
C THR A 367 13.50 2.94 9.98
N THR A 368 14.11 3.39 11.08
CA THR A 368 15.07 2.60 11.85
C THR A 368 14.55 2.31 13.26
N CYS A 369 15.12 1.27 13.87
CA CYS A 369 15.17 1.13 15.31
C CYS A 369 16.62 1.30 15.72
N GLU A 370 16.89 2.22 16.64
CA GLU A 370 18.21 2.39 17.23
C GLU A 370 18.14 2.23 18.75
N PHE A 371 19.08 1.51 19.33
CA PHE A 371 19.21 1.40 20.78
C PHE A 371 20.66 1.55 21.23
N TYR A 372 20.83 2.03 22.46
CA TYR A 372 22.11 2.21 23.12
C TYR A 372 22.06 1.53 24.49
N MET A 373 23.00 0.63 24.72
CA MET A 373 23.06 -0.23 25.90
C MET A 373 24.31 0.08 26.75
N ALA A 374 24.10 0.54 27.97
CA ALA A 374 25.21 0.80 28.91
C ALA A 374 25.90 -0.51 29.30
N TYR A 375 27.22 -0.44 29.47
CA TYR A 375 28.09 -1.55 29.90
C TYR A 375 28.11 -2.75 28.95
N ALA A 376 27.83 -2.52 27.67
CA ALA A 376 27.89 -3.51 26.60
C ALA A 376 28.96 -3.16 25.56
N ASP A 377 29.46 -4.16 24.86
CA ASP A 377 30.33 -4.02 23.68
C ASP A 377 29.72 -4.67 22.41
N TYR A 378 30.44 -4.56 21.30
CA TYR A 378 29.96 -5.07 20.01
C TYR A 378 29.74 -6.60 19.98
N ASN A 379 30.40 -7.38 20.88
CA ASN A 379 30.15 -8.82 20.98
C ASN A 379 28.79 -9.11 21.62
N ASP A 380 28.43 -8.33 22.67
CA ASP A 380 27.10 -8.40 23.28
C ASP A 380 26.03 -8.05 22.25
N LEU A 381 26.28 -7.01 21.44
CA LEU A 381 25.36 -6.59 20.38
C LEU A 381 25.20 -7.63 19.27
N MET A 382 26.27 -8.33 18.85
CA MET A 382 26.17 -9.45 17.91
C MET A 382 25.28 -10.56 18.45
N THR A 383 25.46 -10.95 19.71
CA THR A 383 24.65 -11.99 20.37
C THR A 383 23.18 -11.56 20.46
N LEU A 384 22.93 -10.32 20.85
CA LEU A 384 21.58 -9.77 20.95
C LEU A 384 20.89 -9.68 19.58
N THR A 385 21.64 -9.35 18.54
CA THR A 385 21.17 -9.30 17.14
C THR A 385 20.77 -10.68 16.64
N GLU A 386 21.63 -11.69 16.88
CA GLU A 386 21.34 -13.08 16.53
C GLU A 386 20.05 -13.56 17.19
N GLU A 387 19.91 -13.33 18.50
CA GLU A 387 18.72 -13.71 19.26
C GLU A 387 17.46 -13.00 18.76
N MET A 388 17.52 -11.67 18.60
CA MET A 388 16.38 -10.87 18.14
C MET A 388 15.87 -11.31 16.77
N LEU A 389 16.77 -11.43 15.79
CA LEU A 389 16.38 -11.72 14.41
C LEU A 389 15.95 -13.18 14.22
N SER A 390 16.67 -14.12 14.81
CA SER A 390 16.34 -15.56 14.68
C SER A 390 14.99 -15.89 15.31
N GLU A 391 14.72 -15.43 16.51
CA GLU A 391 13.46 -15.70 17.19
C GLU A 391 12.29 -14.90 16.58
N MET A 392 12.53 -13.68 16.04
CA MET A 392 11.54 -12.92 15.28
C MET A 392 11.12 -13.69 14.03
N VAL A 393 12.07 -14.15 13.24
CA VAL A 393 11.79 -14.91 12.00
C VAL A 393 11.01 -16.16 12.34
N LYS A 394 11.43 -16.91 13.34
CA LYS A 394 10.73 -18.12 13.81
C LYS A 394 9.30 -17.83 14.28
N GLU A 395 9.07 -16.75 15.04
CA GLU A 395 7.73 -16.37 15.50
C GLU A 395 6.81 -15.99 14.32
N LEU A 396 7.34 -15.26 13.34
CA LEU A 396 6.53 -14.73 12.24
C LEU A 396 6.29 -15.74 11.10
N THR A 397 7.22 -16.69 10.90
CA THR A 397 7.21 -17.60 9.74
C THR A 397 7.08 -19.08 10.12
N GLY A 398 7.20 -19.41 11.41
CA GLY A 398 7.16 -20.79 11.91
C GLY A 398 8.51 -21.53 11.87
N GLY A 399 9.60 -20.90 11.42
CA GLY A 399 10.93 -21.49 11.36
C GLY A 399 12.02 -20.45 11.15
N TYR A 400 13.28 -20.86 11.07
CA TYR A 400 14.41 -19.96 10.85
C TYR A 400 14.72 -19.69 9.38
N LYS A 401 14.04 -20.34 8.45
CA LYS A 401 14.30 -20.25 7.01
C LYS A 401 13.19 -19.53 6.29
N ILE A 402 13.55 -18.63 5.40
CA ILE A 402 12.62 -17.94 4.52
C ILE A 402 12.99 -18.15 3.05
N LYS A 403 12.02 -17.97 2.16
CA LYS A 403 12.25 -17.95 0.71
C LYS A 403 12.09 -16.54 0.18
N TYR A 404 13.04 -16.08 -0.62
CA TYR A 404 13.12 -14.72 -1.12
C TYR A 404 13.55 -14.66 -2.58
N HIS A 405 12.86 -13.89 -3.42
CA HIS A 405 13.22 -13.67 -4.83
C HIS A 405 14.31 -12.60 -4.97
N SER A 406 15.56 -12.99 -4.73
CA SER A 406 16.73 -12.10 -4.78
C SER A 406 16.98 -11.47 -6.15
N ASN A 407 16.70 -12.22 -7.23
CA ASN A 407 17.01 -11.85 -8.60
C ASN A 407 15.76 -11.49 -9.44
N GLY A 408 14.67 -11.09 -8.78
CA GLY A 408 13.38 -10.78 -9.40
C GLY A 408 12.40 -11.94 -9.35
N LEU A 409 11.11 -11.60 -9.49
CA LEU A 409 9.98 -12.52 -9.35
C LEU A 409 9.89 -13.58 -10.49
N ASP A 410 10.65 -13.40 -11.55
CA ASP A 410 10.74 -14.32 -12.70
C ASP A 410 11.80 -15.42 -12.50
N LYS A 411 12.55 -15.38 -11.40
CA LYS A 411 13.56 -16.35 -11.01
C LYS A 411 13.12 -17.19 -9.82
N ASP A 412 13.73 -18.35 -9.65
CA ASP A 412 13.47 -19.16 -8.46
C ASP A 412 13.93 -18.44 -7.19
N PRO A 413 13.12 -18.50 -6.10
CA PRO A 413 13.49 -17.89 -4.84
C PRO A 413 14.64 -18.64 -4.19
N ILE A 414 15.57 -17.91 -3.58
CA ILE A 414 16.61 -18.47 -2.74
C ILE A 414 16.10 -18.73 -1.33
N GLU A 415 16.76 -19.65 -0.60
CA GLU A 415 16.55 -19.85 0.82
C GLU A 415 17.54 -19.01 1.61
N ILE A 416 17.06 -18.24 2.60
CA ILE A 416 17.87 -17.49 3.55
C ILE A 416 17.65 -18.11 4.93
N ASP A 417 18.75 -18.52 5.58
CA ASP A 417 18.73 -19.25 6.86
C ASP A 417 19.20 -18.34 8.01
N PHE A 418 18.29 -18.06 8.94
CA PHE A 418 18.51 -17.26 10.13
C PHE A 418 18.90 -18.09 11.37
N THR A 419 19.32 -19.33 11.17
CA THR A 419 19.77 -20.19 12.28
C THR A 419 21.08 -19.65 12.86
N PRO A 420 21.15 -19.33 14.18
CA PRO A 420 22.38 -18.87 14.79
C PRO A 420 23.37 -20.03 15.02
N PRO A 421 24.70 -19.77 15.11
CA PRO A 421 25.34 -18.45 15.03
C PRO A 421 25.48 -17.95 13.57
N PHE A 422 25.40 -16.63 13.38
CA PHE A 422 25.62 -16.03 12.06
C PHE A 422 27.11 -16.04 11.71
N ARG A 423 27.40 -16.08 10.40
CA ARG A 423 28.77 -16.00 9.89
C ARG A 423 29.41 -14.67 10.28
N ARG A 424 30.71 -14.69 10.63
CA ARG A 424 31.52 -13.51 10.92
C ARG A 424 32.68 -13.42 9.96
N ILE A 425 32.87 -12.24 9.38
CA ILE A 425 33.96 -11.93 8.43
C ILE A 425 34.70 -10.72 8.95
N ASP A 426 36.02 -10.87 9.20
CA ASP A 426 36.89 -9.72 9.48
C ASP A 426 37.10 -8.95 8.17
N MET A 427 36.74 -7.67 8.13
CA MET A 427 36.70 -6.88 6.89
C MET A 427 38.04 -6.87 6.16
N VAL A 428 39.10 -6.42 6.83
CA VAL A 428 40.40 -6.21 6.19
C VAL A 428 41.12 -7.52 5.94
N ASP A 429 41.08 -8.45 6.90
CA ASP A 429 41.73 -9.76 6.79
C ASP A 429 41.17 -10.55 5.60
N GLU A 430 39.83 -10.59 5.45
CA GLU A 430 39.20 -11.34 4.38
C GLU A 430 39.32 -10.62 3.02
N LEU A 431 39.27 -9.27 3.01
CA LEU A 431 39.52 -8.49 1.79
C LEU A 431 40.93 -8.72 1.25
N ASN A 432 41.93 -8.66 2.12
CA ASN A 432 43.33 -8.96 1.76
C ASN A 432 43.47 -10.38 1.18
N LYS A 433 42.81 -11.36 1.78
CA LYS A 433 42.86 -12.75 1.35
C LYS A 433 42.16 -12.97 -0.01
N ILE A 434 40.96 -12.46 -0.22
CA ILE A 434 40.16 -12.70 -1.41
C ILE A 434 40.73 -11.94 -2.64
N ALA A 435 41.13 -10.68 -2.43
CA ALA A 435 41.58 -9.81 -3.51
C ALA A 435 43.10 -9.83 -3.72
N ASP A 436 43.83 -10.64 -2.95
CA ASP A 436 45.30 -10.68 -2.94
C ASP A 436 45.90 -9.27 -2.78
N LEU A 437 45.43 -8.56 -1.71
CA LEU A 437 45.85 -7.23 -1.34
C LEU A 437 46.69 -7.26 -0.03
N ASN A 438 47.35 -6.18 0.27
CA ASN A 438 48.12 -5.99 1.50
C ASN A 438 47.74 -4.65 2.15
N ILE A 439 46.49 -4.54 2.56
CA ILE A 439 45.96 -3.34 3.24
C ILE A 439 46.39 -3.40 4.70
N ASN A 440 47.12 -2.39 5.17
CA ASN A 440 47.46 -2.23 6.59
C ASN A 440 46.45 -1.23 7.23
N PRO A 441 45.58 -1.65 8.16
CA PRO A 441 44.61 -0.76 8.80
C PRO A 441 45.24 0.46 9.50
N ALA A 442 46.43 0.33 10.04
CA ALA A 442 47.11 1.41 10.80
C ALA A 442 47.56 2.57 9.90
N ASP A 443 47.74 2.33 8.59
CA ASP A 443 48.29 3.30 7.65
C ASP A 443 47.23 3.93 6.72
N LEU A 444 45.95 3.58 6.88
CA LEU A 444 44.85 3.99 5.96
C LEU A 444 44.60 5.50 5.89
N SER A 445 45.10 6.29 6.82
CA SER A 445 45.06 7.76 6.77
C SER A 445 46.13 8.39 5.88
N SER A 446 47.07 7.60 5.32
CA SER A 446 48.17 8.09 4.50
C SER A 446 47.78 8.30 3.03
N ASP A 447 48.47 9.20 2.32
CA ASP A 447 48.28 9.38 0.88
C ASP A 447 48.77 8.15 0.08
N GLU A 448 49.74 7.41 0.60
CA GLU A 448 50.23 6.16 0.04
C GLU A 448 49.15 5.11 0.03
N ALA A 449 48.39 4.95 1.12
CA ALA A 449 47.26 4.02 1.21
C ALA A 449 46.14 4.42 0.23
N ASN A 450 45.82 5.71 0.10
CA ASN A 450 44.84 6.18 -0.87
C ASN A 450 45.28 5.83 -2.32
N LYS A 451 46.54 6.07 -2.66
CA LYS A 451 47.08 5.73 -3.98
C LYS A 451 47.01 4.20 -4.23
N TYR A 452 47.39 3.40 -3.24
CA TYR A 452 47.34 1.94 -3.30
C TYR A 452 45.91 1.42 -3.57
N LEU A 453 44.92 1.96 -2.85
CA LEU A 453 43.51 1.57 -3.04
C LEU A 453 42.96 2.01 -4.40
N LYS A 454 43.39 3.18 -4.92
CA LYS A 454 43.06 3.60 -6.30
C LYS A 454 43.60 2.63 -7.34
N GLU A 455 44.85 2.17 -7.17
CA GLU A 455 45.45 1.16 -8.04
C GLU A 455 44.72 -0.18 -7.91
N ALA A 456 44.32 -0.59 -6.71
CA ALA A 456 43.52 -1.80 -6.48
C ALA A 456 42.16 -1.70 -7.17
N CYS A 457 41.41 -0.61 -7.02
CA CYS A 457 40.15 -0.41 -7.72
C CYS A 457 40.32 -0.50 -9.24
N LYS A 458 41.38 0.11 -9.81
CA LYS A 458 41.66 0.01 -11.24
C LYS A 458 42.00 -1.42 -11.67
N LYS A 459 42.76 -2.18 -10.87
CA LYS A 459 43.11 -3.60 -11.15
C LYS A 459 41.87 -4.46 -11.34
N PHE A 460 40.79 -4.15 -10.61
CA PHE A 460 39.54 -4.93 -10.60
C PHE A 460 38.39 -4.25 -11.39
N ASP A 461 38.67 -3.20 -12.17
CA ASP A 461 37.68 -2.44 -12.95
C ASP A 461 36.55 -1.84 -12.08
N ILE A 462 36.85 -1.54 -10.81
CA ILE A 462 35.90 -0.95 -9.86
C ILE A 462 35.91 0.57 -10.02
N ILE A 463 34.74 1.15 -10.34
CA ILE A 463 34.56 2.59 -10.53
C ILE A 463 34.18 3.24 -9.21
N CYS A 464 34.98 4.22 -8.76
CA CYS A 464 34.66 5.11 -7.65
C CYS A 464 34.37 6.52 -8.19
N SER A 465 33.21 7.09 -7.85
CA SER A 465 32.88 8.47 -8.22
C SER A 465 33.60 9.47 -7.30
N PRO A 466 34.05 10.62 -7.82
CA PRO A 466 34.66 11.66 -6.99
C PRO A 466 33.74 12.15 -5.85
N PRO A 467 34.32 12.55 -4.67
CA PRO A 467 35.73 12.48 -4.34
C PRO A 467 36.20 11.05 -4.02
N GLU A 468 37.37 10.65 -4.56
CA GLU A 468 37.96 9.33 -4.34
C GLU A 468 38.72 9.31 -3.01
N THR A 469 37.99 9.44 -1.88
CA THR A 469 38.58 9.32 -0.54
C THR A 469 38.96 7.88 -0.25
N THR A 470 39.87 7.66 0.69
CA THR A 470 40.30 6.32 1.14
C THR A 470 39.09 5.48 1.61
N THR A 471 38.21 6.12 2.34
CA THR A 471 36.95 5.51 2.85
C THR A 471 36.08 5.00 1.70
N ARG A 472 35.82 5.84 0.67
CA ARG A 472 34.99 5.46 -0.48
C ARG A 472 35.61 4.38 -1.36
N LEU A 473 36.94 4.41 -1.54
CA LEU A 473 37.66 3.38 -2.27
C LEU A 473 37.56 2.03 -1.56
N LEU A 474 37.75 2.03 -0.24
CA LEU A 474 37.66 0.82 0.57
C LEU A 474 36.21 0.27 0.57
N ASP A 475 35.22 1.13 0.73
CA ASP A 475 33.80 0.79 0.62
C ASP A 475 33.48 0.05 -0.70
N LYS A 476 33.96 0.57 -1.83
CA LYS A 476 33.77 -0.08 -3.14
C LYS A 476 34.42 -1.44 -3.25
N LEU A 477 35.61 -1.63 -2.64
CA LEU A 477 36.27 -2.93 -2.62
C LEU A 477 35.49 -3.93 -1.73
N VAL A 478 35.03 -3.49 -0.56
CA VAL A 478 34.21 -4.30 0.36
C VAL A 478 32.90 -4.72 -0.33
N GLY A 479 32.20 -3.78 -0.94
CA GLY A 479 30.97 -4.07 -1.70
C GLY A 479 31.20 -5.12 -2.79
N HIS A 480 32.28 -4.99 -3.56
CA HIS A 480 32.59 -5.92 -4.65
C HIS A 480 33.00 -7.33 -4.16
N PHE A 481 33.79 -7.45 -3.10
CA PHE A 481 34.38 -8.72 -2.70
C PHE A 481 33.69 -9.41 -1.53
N LEU A 482 33.14 -8.65 -0.56
CA LEU A 482 32.61 -9.22 0.67
C LEU A 482 31.06 -9.23 0.70
N GLU A 483 30.41 -8.12 0.40
CA GLU A 483 28.94 -8.01 0.49
C GLU A 483 28.25 -8.99 -0.48
N GLU A 484 28.80 -9.17 -1.69
CA GLU A 484 28.31 -10.11 -2.67
C GLU A 484 28.27 -11.58 -2.18
N THR A 485 29.06 -11.92 -1.14
CA THR A 485 29.08 -13.26 -0.53
C THR A 485 28.05 -13.43 0.59
N CYS A 486 27.41 -12.35 1.03
CA CYS A 486 26.53 -12.30 2.21
C CYS A 486 25.09 -12.63 1.85
N VAL A 487 24.78 -13.88 1.49
CA VAL A 487 23.40 -14.33 1.22
C VAL A 487 22.66 -14.57 2.54
N ASN A 488 23.18 -15.43 3.40
CA ASN A 488 22.66 -15.64 4.75
C ASN A 488 23.17 -14.54 5.69
N PRO A 489 22.53 -14.32 6.85
CA PRO A 489 22.98 -13.34 7.83
C PRO A 489 24.48 -13.47 8.11
N THR A 490 25.22 -12.41 7.83
CA THR A 490 26.69 -12.37 7.94
C THR A 490 27.12 -11.05 8.55
N PHE A 491 27.84 -11.10 9.64
CA PHE A 491 28.52 -9.94 10.23
C PHE A 491 29.84 -9.68 9.51
N ILE A 492 30.01 -8.47 8.93
CA ILE A 492 31.32 -7.95 8.56
C ILE A 492 31.77 -7.13 9.76
N ILE A 493 32.90 -7.54 10.37
CA ILE A 493 33.39 -7.00 11.65
C ILE A 493 34.71 -6.25 11.49
N ASN A 494 35.06 -5.45 12.49
CA ASN A 494 36.37 -4.77 12.61
C ASN A 494 36.64 -3.76 11.50
N HIS A 495 35.67 -2.84 11.28
CA HIS A 495 35.81 -1.76 10.31
C HIS A 495 36.97 -0.82 10.67
N PRO A 496 37.68 -0.26 9.67
CA PRO A 496 38.73 0.71 9.93
C PRO A 496 38.25 1.99 10.63
N GLU A 497 39.14 2.60 11.39
CA GLU A 497 38.86 3.85 12.14
C GLU A 497 38.42 5.01 11.23
N ILE A 498 39.00 5.11 10.02
CA ILE A 498 38.64 6.15 9.05
C ILE A 498 37.19 6.05 8.54
N MET A 499 36.59 4.85 8.59
CA MET A 499 35.19 4.60 8.21
C MET A 499 34.22 4.72 9.40
N SER A 500 34.73 4.90 10.62
CA SER A 500 33.95 4.68 11.86
C SER A 500 34.20 5.78 12.88
N PRO A 501 33.85 7.05 12.59
CA PRO A 501 34.24 8.21 13.42
C PRO A 501 33.60 8.21 14.81
N LEU A 502 32.51 7.48 15.02
CA LEU A 502 31.77 7.40 16.30
C LEU A 502 32.01 6.09 17.07
N ALA A 503 32.72 5.14 16.43
CA ALA A 503 33.04 3.84 17.04
C ALA A 503 34.36 3.88 17.81
N LYS A 504 34.44 3.08 18.87
CA LYS A 504 35.64 2.93 19.68
C LYS A 504 36.71 2.12 18.95
N TRP A 505 37.99 2.47 19.13
CA TRP A 505 39.10 1.69 18.59
C TRP A 505 39.07 0.25 19.08
N HIS A 506 39.53 -0.65 18.22
CA HIS A 506 39.60 -2.07 18.57
C HIS A 506 40.65 -2.33 19.70
N ARG A 507 40.30 -3.07 20.75
CA ARG A 507 41.13 -3.30 21.95
C ARG A 507 42.46 -3.97 21.69
N SER A 508 42.64 -4.66 20.54
CA SER A 508 43.87 -5.45 20.23
C SER A 508 44.33 -5.31 18.76
N LYS A 509 43.59 -4.65 17.87
CA LYS A 509 43.93 -4.49 16.45
C LYS A 509 44.06 -3.00 16.12
N PRO A 510 45.31 -2.43 16.04
CA PRO A 510 45.49 -1.02 15.71
C PRO A 510 44.87 -0.62 14.34
N GLY A 511 44.32 0.59 14.28
CA GLY A 511 43.67 1.11 13.04
C GLY A 511 42.27 0.58 12.74
N LEU A 512 41.80 -0.36 13.56
CA LEU A 512 40.44 -0.92 13.46
C LEU A 512 39.55 -0.46 14.64
N THR A 513 38.24 -0.62 14.46
CA THR A 513 37.23 -0.35 15.49
C THR A 513 36.45 -1.61 15.86
N GLU A 514 35.83 -1.61 17.02
CA GLU A 514 34.88 -2.62 17.45
C GLU A 514 33.48 -2.29 16.82
N ARG A 515 33.38 -2.45 15.51
CA ARG A 515 32.17 -2.22 14.71
C ARG A 515 31.84 -3.45 13.89
N PHE A 516 30.54 -3.70 13.71
CA PHE A 516 30.05 -4.64 12.71
C PHE A 516 28.90 -4.04 11.90
N GLU A 517 28.75 -4.52 10.70
CA GLU A 517 27.55 -4.41 9.89
C GLU A 517 27.01 -5.81 9.62
N LEU A 518 25.68 -5.97 9.72
CA LEU A 518 25.00 -7.21 9.39
C LEU A 518 24.45 -7.13 7.96
N PHE A 519 24.94 -7.99 7.10
CA PHE A 519 24.46 -8.15 5.73
C PHE A 519 23.58 -9.37 5.59
N ILE A 520 22.47 -9.22 4.86
CA ILE A 520 21.59 -10.32 4.45
C ILE A 520 21.17 -10.07 3.02
N ASN A 521 21.29 -11.10 2.16
CA ASN A 521 21.03 -10.97 0.73
C ASN A 521 21.80 -9.78 0.11
N LYS A 522 23.08 -9.64 0.48
CA LYS A 522 24.01 -8.61 -0.03
C LYS A 522 23.66 -7.16 0.37
N HIS A 523 22.73 -6.97 1.28
CA HIS A 523 22.30 -5.66 1.74
C HIS A 523 22.53 -5.51 3.23
N GLU A 524 23.09 -4.38 3.63
CA GLU A 524 23.21 -3.97 5.04
C GLU A 524 21.82 -3.88 5.67
N LEU A 525 21.63 -4.62 6.76
CA LEU A 525 20.41 -4.62 7.56
C LEU A 525 20.58 -3.90 8.89
N ALA A 526 21.72 -4.10 9.56
CA ALA A 526 22.02 -3.47 10.84
C ALA A 526 23.49 -3.03 10.88
N ASN A 527 23.74 -1.98 11.67
CA ASN A 527 25.06 -1.42 11.95
C ASN A 527 25.20 -1.19 13.46
N ALA A 528 26.31 -1.60 14.04
CA ALA A 528 26.49 -1.52 15.48
C ALA A 528 27.98 -1.47 15.88
N TYR A 529 28.26 -0.85 17.01
CA TYR A 529 29.62 -0.75 17.52
C TYR A 529 29.69 -0.50 19.03
N THR A 530 30.85 -0.78 19.59
CA THR A 530 31.25 -0.23 20.91
C THR A 530 31.46 1.28 20.71
N GLU A 531 30.77 2.08 21.49
CA GLU A 531 30.73 3.53 21.35
C GLU A 531 32.04 4.20 21.76
N LEU A 532 32.48 5.18 20.96
CA LEU A 532 33.58 6.03 21.34
C LEU A 532 33.14 6.93 22.50
N ASN A 533 33.78 6.75 23.67
CA ASN A 533 33.46 7.48 24.88
C ASN A 533 34.62 8.36 25.40
N ASP A 534 35.65 8.59 24.58
CA ASP A 534 36.75 9.54 24.85
C ASP A 534 36.44 10.86 24.12
N PRO A 535 36.14 11.96 24.85
CA PRO A 535 35.76 13.24 24.25
C PRO A 535 36.90 13.89 23.46
N VAL A 536 38.17 13.62 23.83
CA VAL A 536 39.33 14.18 23.13
C VAL A 536 39.49 13.51 21.77
N VAL A 537 39.42 12.19 21.73
CA VAL A 537 39.50 11.42 20.48
C VAL A 537 38.28 11.71 19.59
N GLN A 538 37.12 11.89 20.20
CA GLN A 538 35.89 12.23 19.42
C GLN A 538 36.04 13.58 18.70
N ARG A 539 36.58 14.61 19.34
CA ARG A 539 36.86 15.91 18.68
C ARG A 539 37.86 15.76 17.55
N GLN A 540 38.91 14.96 17.77
CA GLN A 540 39.92 14.70 16.74
C GLN A 540 39.26 14.05 15.52
N ARG A 541 38.41 13.05 15.71
CA ARG A 541 37.72 12.35 14.63
C ARG A 541 36.74 13.26 13.85
N PHE A 542 36.03 14.16 14.55
CA PHE A 542 35.21 15.18 13.87
C PHE A 542 36.08 16.18 13.09
N ALA A 543 37.27 16.54 13.61
CA ALA A 543 38.19 17.42 12.89
C ALA A 543 38.75 16.76 11.61
N ASP A 544 38.95 15.45 11.63
CA ASP A 544 39.36 14.68 10.44
C ASP A 544 38.23 14.59 9.42
N GLN A 545 36.99 14.32 9.86
CA GLN A 545 35.79 14.40 9.01
C GLN A 545 35.59 15.78 8.36
N LEU A 546 35.96 16.86 9.06
CA LEU A 546 35.88 18.21 8.49
C LEU A 546 36.83 18.40 7.30
N LYS A 547 38.00 17.74 7.28
CA LYS A 547 38.91 17.75 6.14
C LYS A 547 38.29 17.08 4.92
N ASP A 548 37.64 15.93 5.12
CA ASP A 548 36.94 15.23 4.04
C ASP A 548 35.80 16.09 3.48
N ARG A 549 35.05 16.78 4.34
CA ARG A 549 34.02 17.73 3.94
C ARG A 549 34.56 18.90 3.13
N GLN A 550 35.75 19.48 3.51
CA GLN A 550 36.40 20.51 2.75
C GLN A 550 36.92 20.03 1.38
N SER A 551 37.17 18.73 1.25
CA SER A 551 37.51 18.06 -0.01
C SER A 551 36.32 17.79 -0.91
N GLY A 552 35.10 18.16 -0.49
CA GLY A 552 33.86 18.02 -1.25
C GLY A 552 33.02 16.81 -0.87
N ASP A 553 33.29 16.14 0.25
CA ASP A 553 32.46 15.08 0.77
C ASP A 553 31.32 15.64 1.66
N ASP A 554 30.16 15.88 1.03
CA ASP A 554 28.96 16.43 1.70
C ASP A 554 28.35 15.46 2.75
N GLU A 555 28.76 14.20 2.75
CA GLU A 555 28.31 13.17 3.69
C GLU A 555 29.12 13.14 4.99
N ALA A 556 30.34 13.70 4.98
CA ALA A 556 31.18 13.77 6.16
C ALA A 556 30.53 14.63 7.28
N MET A 557 30.65 14.15 8.52
CA MET A 557 30.00 14.77 9.67
C MET A 557 30.63 16.11 10.07
N PRO A 558 29.83 17.14 10.44
CA PRO A 558 30.35 18.36 11.05
C PRO A 558 30.71 18.10 12.53
N LEU A 559 31.52 19.00 13.08
CA LEU A 559 31.81 19.01 14.51
C LEU A 559 30.54 19.38 15.31
N ASP A 560 30.18 18.52 16.25
CA ASP A 560 29.16 18.81 17.26
C ASP A 560 29.80 18.98 18.65
N GLU A 561 30.08 20.24 18.99
CA GLU A 561 30.70 20.58 20.26
C GLU A 561 29.76 20.34 21.45
N THR A 562 28.44 20.41 21.24
CA THR A 562 27.46 20.12 22.28
C THR A 562 27.51 18.66 22.68
N PHE A 563 27.61 17.77 21.68
CA PHE A 563 27.80 16.34 21.92
C PHE A 563 29.15 16.04 22.58
N CYS A 564 30.26 16.64 22.10
CA CYS A 564 31.56 16.45 22.72
C CYS A 564 31.58 16.89 24.21
N ARG A 565 30.92 17.99 24.54
CA ARG A 565 30.73 18.45 25.90
C ARG A 565 29.89 17.48 26.73
N ALA A 566 28.86 16.87 26.18
CA ALA A 566 28.12 15.84 26.87
C ALA A 566 29.00 14.63 27.22
N LEU A 567 29.88 14.19 26.33
CA LEU A 567 30.85 13.12 26.60
C LEU A 567 31.82 13.46 27.74
N GLU A 568 32.15 14.74 27.98
CA GLU A 568 32.98 15.18 29.06
C GLU A 568 32.39 14.94 30.47
N TYR A 569 31.04 14.78 30.53
CA TYR A 569 30.36 14.36 31.76
C TYR A 569 30.43 12.86 32.02
N GLY A 570 30.94 12.10 31.06
CA GLY A 570 31.20 10.67 31.16
C GLY A 570 30.14 9.79 30.50
N LEU A 571 30.43 9.31 29.30
CA LEU A 571 29.68 8.20 28.70
C LEU A 571 30.27 6.88 29.24
N PRO A 572 29.49 6.02 29.92
CA PRO A 572 29.96 4.70 30.31
C PRO A 572 30.34 3.85 29.06
N PRO A 573 31.07 2.73 29.21
CA PRO A 573 31.17 1.77 28.13
C PRO A 573 29.77 1.46 27.59
N THR A 574 29.56 1.66 26.30
CA THR A 574 28.22 1.59 25.70
C THR A 574 28.28 0.88 24.36
N GLY A 575 27.34 0.00 24.11
CA GLY A 575 27.10 -0.58 22.79
C GLY A 575 25.92 0.13 22.09
N GLY A 576 26.11 0.60 20.87
CA GLY A 576 25.07 1.21 20.03
C GLY A 576 24.74 0.34 18.82
N TRP A 577 23.46 0.31 18.46
CA TRP A 577 22.94 -0.57 17.42
C TRP A 577 21.81 0.08 16.65
N GLY A 578 21.84 -0.05 15.32
CA GLY A 578 20.81 0.43 14.42
C GLY A 578 20.33 -0.64 13.44
N LEU A 579 19.00 -0.73 13.22
CA LEU A 579 18.33 -1.68 12.32
C LEU A 579 17.45 -0.95 11.32
N GLY A 580 17.61 -1.26 10.05
CA GLY A 580 16.72 -0.82 8.98
C GLY A 580 15.42 -1.63 8.95
N ILE A 581 14.35 -1.11 9.55
CA ILE A 581 13.03 -1.79 9.61
C ILE A 581 12.46 -2.05 8.20
N ASP A 582 12.65 -1.12 7.27
CA ASP A 582 12.13 -1.26 5.92
C ASP A 582 12.80 -2.43 5.18
N ARG A 583 14.12 -2.55 5.25
CA ARG A 583 14.88 -3.65 4.63
C ARG A 583 14.52 -5.00 5.25
N LEU A 584 14.40 -5.08 6.57
CA LEU A 584 13.93 -6.30 7.24
C LEU A 584 12.51 -6.69 6.79
N CYS A 585 11.63 -5.70 6.66
CA CYS A 585 10.29 -5.93 6.16
C CYS A 585 10.31 -6.44 4.70
N MET A 586 11.19 -5.91 3.84
CA MET A 586 11.35 -6.41 2.47
C MET A 586 11.71 -7.90 2.44
N LEU A 587 12.67 -8.32 3.26
CA LEU A 587 13.08 -9.73 3.34
C LEU A 587 11.92 -10.65 3.78
N LEU A 588 11.24 -10.30 4.88
CA LEU A 588 10.18 -11.13 5.46
C LEU A 588 8.88 -11.09 4.66
N THR A 589 8.74 -10.17 3.70
CA THR A 589 7.55 -10.04 2.84
C THR A 589 7.83 -10.30 1.36
N ASP A 590 8.98 -10.86 1.04
CA ASP A 590 9.39 -11.14 -0.34
C ASP A 590 9.18 -9.94 -1.27
N SER A 591 9.61 -8.76 -0.80
CA SER A 591 9.48 -7.48 -1.51
C SER A 591 10.83 -7.07 -2.09
N GLN A 592 10.91 -6.85 -3.40
CA GLN A 592 12.14 -6.49 -4.10
C GLN A 592 12.34 -4.97 -4.21
N ASN A 593 11.35 -4.19 -3.79
CA ASN A 593 11.40 -2.73 -3.83
C ASN A 593 10.90 -2.16 -2.50
N ILE A 594 11.67 -1.26 -1.90
CA ILE A 594 11.34 -0.59 -0.64
C ILE A 594 9.96 0.10 -0.68
N LYS A 595 9.51 0.55 -1.87
CA LYS A 595 8.19 1.15 -2.07
C LYS A 595 7.04 0.17 -1.79
N GLU A 596 7.29 -1.12 -1.83
CA GLU A 596 6.27 -2.13 -1.53
C GLU A 596 5.94 -2.19 -0.03
N VAL A 597 6.93 -1.92 0.82
CA VAL A 597 6.80 -1.96 2.28
C VAL A 597 6.53 -0.60 2.92
N LEU A 598 6.50 0.47 2.11
CA LEU A 598 6.09 1.82 2.51
C LEU A 598 4.66 2.09 2.05
N LEU A 599 3.81 2.59 2.97
CA LEU A 599 2.42 2.93 2.62
C LEU A 599 2.37 4.03 1.56
N PHE A 600 3.14 5.09 1.73
CA PHE A 600 3.21 6.23 0.83
C PHE A 600 4.68 6.54 0.51
N PRO A 601 5.30 5.81 -0.44
CA PRO A 601 6.69 6.03 -0.81
C PRO A 601 6.87 7.35 -1.56
N ALA A 602 8.08 7.90 -1.51
CA ALA A 602 8.43 9.04 -2.35
C ALA A 602 8.40 8.65 -3.84
N MET A 603 7.67 9.41 -4.63
CA MET A 603 7.51 9.18 -6.06
C MET A 603 7.99 10.41 -6.85
N LYS A 604 8.69 10.17 -7.97
CA LYS A 604 9.02 11.27 -8.89
C LYS A 604 7.73 11.92 -9.40
N PRO A 605 7.65 13.26 -9.54
CA PRO A 605 6.52 13.90 -10.20
C PRO A 605 6.29 13.30 -11.59
N HIS A 606 5.03 13.24 -12.03
CA HIS A 606 4.78 12.98 -13.44
C HIS A 606 5.45 14.08 -14.25
N ALA A 607 6.18 13.71 -15.31
CA ALA A 607 6.66 14.70 -16.25
C ALA A 607 5.43 15.44 -16.79
N GLU A 608 5.33 16.75 -16.53
CA GLU A 608 4.34 17.57 -17.23
C GLU A 608 4.60 17.40 -18.73
N PRO A 609 3.55 17.15 -19.55
CA PRO A 609 3.74 17.14 -21.00
C PRO A 609 4.40 18.46 -21.36
N SER A 610 5.63 18.40 -21.88
CA SER A 610 6.38 19.58 -22.29
C SER A 610 5.48 20.43 -23.17
N ALA A 611 5.26 21.70 -22.79
CA ALA A 611 4.49 22.68 -23.55
C ALA A 611 5.24 23.05 -24.83
N LYS A 612 5.42 22.09 -25.73
CA LYS A 612 5.85 22.29 -27.12
C LYS A 612 4.81 21.67 -28.03
N GLY A 613 3.89 22.50 -28.51
CA GLY A 613 2.90 22.13 -29.50
C GLY A 613 1.46 22.21 -28.99
N ALA A 614 1.06 23.36 -28.45
CA ALA A 614 -0.36 23.61 -28.17
C ALA A 614 -1.08 24.08 -29.42
N ASN A 615 -1.65 23.13 -30.13
CA ASN A 615 -2.89 23.35 -30.85
C ASN A 615 -3.68 22.05 -30.75
N SER A 616 -4.59 21.99 -29.79
CA SER A 616 -5.88 21.31 -29.81
C SER A 616 -6.40 21.11 -28.38
N ASP A 617 -7.63 21.51 -28.20
CA ASP A 617 -8.48 21.30 -27.04
C ASP A 617 -8.51 19.84 -26.57
N VAL A 618 -7.68 19.49 -25.56
CA VAL A 618 -7.97 18.34 -24.67
C VAL A 618 -7.23 18.55 -23.35
N GLY A 619 -7.95 18.67 -22.24
CA GLY A 619 -7.40 18.43 -20.91
C GLY A 619 -7.06 19.64 -20.06
N ARG A 620 -8.03 20.52 -19.80
CA ARG A 620 -7.91 21.40 -18.61
C ARG A 620 -8.14 20.57 -17.34
N PRO A 621 -7.35 20.76 -16.27
CA PRO A 621 -7.57 20.05 -15.01
C PRO A 621 -8.97 20.35 -14.48
N PHE A 622 -9.65 19.33 -14.03
CA PHE A 622 -11.04 19.29 -13.54
C PHE A 622 -11.41 20.42 -12.54
N TRP A 623 -10.44 20.95 -11.81
CA TRP A 623 -10.62 22.05 -10.84
C TRP A 623 -11.01 23.38 -11.47
N HIS A 624 -10.75 23.62 -12.76
CA HIS A 624 -11.13 24.88 -13.41
C HIS A 624 -12.63 24.94 -13.73
N ASN A 625 -13.23 23.79 -14.00
CA ASN A 625 -14.68 23.69 -14.24
C ASN A 625 -15.48 23.71 -12.93
N PHE A 626 -14.89 23.31 -11.81
CA PHE A 626 -15.54 23.37 -10.51
C PHE A 626 -15.70 24.82 -10.00
N LYS A 627 -14.77 25.72 -10.33
CA LYS A 627 -14.92 27.16 -10.04
C LYS A 627 -16.09 27.82 -10.78
N ASN A 628 -16.41 27.36 -11.98
CA ASN A 628 -17.51 27.92 -12.76
C ASN A 628 -18.89 27.34 -12.38
N LEU A 629 -18.93 26.18 -11.73
CA LEU A 629 -20.19 25.61 -11.20
C LEU A 629 -20.61 26.19 -9.85
N LEU A 630 -19.68 26.78 -9.10
CA LEU A 630 -19.92 27.44 -7.81
C LEU A 630 -20.24 28.94 -7.93
N VAL A 631 -20.13 29.52 -9.12
CA VAL A 631 -20.45 30.95 -9.38
C VAL A 631 -21.71 31.05 -10.24
N SER A 632 -22.82 30.46 -9.82
CA SER A 632 -24.11 30.99 -10.18
C SER A 632 -24.42 32.18 -9.23
N ARG A 633 -24.79 33.31 -9.83
CA ARG A 633 -24.99 34.61 -9.14
C ARG A 633 -25.89 34.59 -7.91
N GLU A 634 -26.67 33.53 -7.69
CA GLU A 634 -27.62 33.42 -6.57
C GLU A 634 -26.97 32.87 -5.26
N PHE A 635 -25.81 32.19 -5.31
CA PHE A 635 -25.15 31.68 -4.12
C PHE A 635 -24.21 32.71 -3.47
N CYS A 636 -23.76 33.72 -4.23
CA CYS A 636 -22.86 34.76 -3.75
C CYS A 636 -23.58 35.78 -2.88
N CYS A 637 -24.87 36.02 -3.07
CA CYS A 637 -25.66 36.98 -2.25
C CYS A 637 -25.94 36.47 -0.84
N CYS A 638 -26.13 35.17 -0.63
CA CYS A 638 -26.40 34.60 0.70
C CYS A 638 -25.13 34.50 1.58
N LEU A 639 -23.96 34.30 0.99
CA LEU A 639 -22.70 34.26 1.76
C LEU A 639 -22.18 35.66 2.13
N MET A 640 -22.36 36.65 1.27
CA MET A 640 -21.96 38.04 1.56
C MET A 640 -22.83 38.67 2.66
N THR A 641 -24.13 38.41 2.69
CA THR A 641 -25.02 38.90 3.77
C THR A 641 -24.74 38.26 5.12
N SER A 642 -24.39 36.97 5.16
CA SER A 642 -23.99 36.27 6.40
C SER A 642 -22.64 36.72 6.94
N PHE A 643 -21.68 37.05 6.06
CA PHE A 643 -20.34 37.53 6.45
C PHE A 643 -20.40 38.98 6.97
N ILE A 644 -21.22 39.83 6.38
CA ILE A 644 -21.43 41.23 6.82
C ILE A 644 -22.15 41.25 8.18
N MET A 645 -23.12 40.36 8.42
CA MET A 645 -23.78 40.23 9.73
C MET A 645 -22.84 39.74 10.83
N LEU A 646 -21.93 38.79 10.53
CA LEU A 646 -20.92 38.35 11.50
C LEU A 646 -19.88 39.44 11.82
N CYS A 647 -19.46 40.23 10.84
CA CYS A 647 -18.57 41.38 11.08
C CYS A 647 -19.22 42.48 11.91
N PHE A 648 -20.50 42.76 11.72
CA PHE A 648 -21.25 43.73 12.57
C PHE A 648 -21.44 43.20 13.99
N PHE A 649 -21.61 41.91 14.21
CA PHE A 649 -21.72 41.33 15.54
C PHE A 649 -20.39 41.37 16.30
N PHE A 650 -19.26 41.12 15.63
CA PHE A 650 -17.92 41.22 16.23
C PHE A 650 -17.49 42.65 16.55
N ILE A 651 -17.90 43.66 15.75
CA ILE A 651 -17.57 45.05 15.99
C ILE A 651 -18.46 45.60 17.15
N TYR A 652 -19.66 45.07 17.37
CA TYR A 652 -20.54 45.46 18.47
C TYR A 652 -20.09 44.91 19.84
N GLU A 653 -19.43 43.74 19.87
CA GLU A 653 -18.90 43.19 21.12
C GLU A 653 -17.52 43.74 21.52
N ILE A 654 -16.74 44.31 20.60
CA ILE A 654 -15.46 44.96 20.92
C ILE A 654 -15.64 46.40 21.46
N ASN A 655 -16.78 47.02 21.26
CA ASN A 655 -17.10 48.36 21.77
C ASN A 655 -18.01 48.38 23.03
N ARG A 656 -18.12 47.22 23.70
CA ARG A 656 -18.73 47.08 25.03
C ARG A 656 -17.68 46.60 26.03
#